data_d30593b4436f9250482a9c09b7ff6b2d
#
_entry.id   d30593b4436f9250482a9c09b7ff6b2d
#
_cell.length_a   1.000
_cell.length_b   1.000
_cell.length_c   1.000
_cell.angle_alpha   90.00
_cell.angle_beta   90.00
_cell.angle_gamma   90.00
#
_symmetry.space_group_name_H-M   'P 1'
#
loop_
_entity.id
_entity.type
_entity.pdbx_description
1 polymer ?
#
loop_
_entity_poly.entity_id
_entity_poly.type
_entity_poly.pdbx_seq_one_letter_code
_entity_poly.pdbx_strand_id
1 'polypeptide(L)'
;MVNGPLEIGGRAAVRRDLATRSVYATDNSIYQIEPATVATPTSAAQVAQLLAENAQRPRPLPVAARGGGTGTNGQSLTDGLMIDMKRHMHAIVRIDPDRQLAEVEPGVVAGALNDALREHDLFWAPHTSTLNRATVGGMIATDAAGKGSLIHGRTHRHVEALELCLADGSSFIAEAVPIDEAERRAAAGGTAGDIWRALLDLPITEDHDFTLPELARGFSGYGIDRLRRDDMLDPLALLVGAEGTLGIVTKATLRLTPIPTHTTLLIAGYPSFDDALRAAIDLRPLQPSAIECLDERTVAAARQTPTWATLGLPSDDAHALLFLEFDSTSEIDSAALHTAITNAGRTTGVTPIEDDLRAAAWRVRADAVGLVAKVKEASGVTKAQPVAMVEDCAVPVEQMPEFIDEFRQLLDRHGLTYAMYGHADVGCVHVRPALDLTDPAHQALVGTITDEVVELVASRGGILWGEHGRGFRGEASERLLSAETIDLMEQVKSIFDPNDIMNPGKLYRPSGSERPLTKVTEAPTRGERNREIPVGIRHEFDDAFACNGNGVCQQHSASEIMCPSYTATGDPALSPKGRADLLRTYLSRPVQDDDPLADAIAENLNQCLSCAACATGCPVEVNIPELKSRFFARYYEDHSRPRAHRLLSRFETLATLAPKSPTLARYGTKPARSTLGLVDLPEPKASTVALDVTEFHHRKNPGPFDVVVLPDVFTARLEPDTMRVAIQVLSRLGLKVAVAPFVPSGKFDHVTGQRKRFASAVRSQAKLVESILSAGATPVAIEPATALLHSHDYPTFDTQYPAQVLHLVDVLHEHLDQLSEHPAGQGQEVTLLGHCTERALRPESIQKWTEVLNAVGYHCTVPDLGCCGMAGIFGHQLENQTISRTLWNAGWDGAAQQPLPVATGYSCRSQAARFSYSTPPHPVHLLDT
;
A
#
# COMPACT_ATOMS: atom_id res chain seq x y z
N MET A 1 -23.92 -11.00 -5.27
CA MET A 1 -24.42 -9.76 -5.92
C MET A 1 -23.57 -8.63 -5.38
N VAL A 2 -22.62 -8.14 -6.17
CA VAL A 2 -21.92 -6.89 -5.84
C VAL A 2 -22.99 -5.81 -5.99
N ASN A 3 -23.60 -5.42 -4.86
CA ASN A 3 -24.46 -4.24 -4.83
C ASN A 3 -23.54 -3.04 -5.05
N GLY A 4 -23.50 -2.56 -6.31
CA GLY A 4 -23.12 -1.19 -6.59
C GLY A 4 -23.93 -0.25 -5.68
N PRO A 5 -23.50 1.01 -5.47
CA PRO A 5 -24.26 1.93 -4.66
C PRO A 5 -25.69 2.00 -5.25
N LEU A 6 -26.66 1.46 -4.51
CA LEU A 6 -28.04 1.69 -4.82
C LEU A 6 -28.31 3.18 -4.53
N GLU A 7 -28.23 4.00 -5.55
CA GLU A 7 -28.82 5.34 -5.55
C GLU A 7 -30.34 5.16 -5.42
N ILE A 8 -30.81 5.04 -4.19
CA ILE A 8 -32.22 5.14 -3.89
C ILE A 8 -32.51 6.62 -3.62
N GLY A 9 -32.92 7.33 -4.64
CA GLY A 9 -33.45 8.69 -4.49
C GLY A 9 -32.44 9.79 -4.17
N GLY A 10 -31.22 9.77 -4.74
CA GLY A 10 -30.22 10.84 -4.59
C GLY A 10 -29.52 10.91 -3.21
N ARG A 11 -29.69 9.89 -2.37
CA ARG A 11 -29.06 9.80 -1.03
C ARG A 11 -27.77 9.00 -1.06
N ALA A 12 -26.80 9.36 -0.21
CA ALA A 12 -25.58 8.57 0.01
C ALA A 12 -25.92 7.16 0.49
N ALA A 13 -25.13 6.18 0.04
CA ALA A 13 -25.24 4.82 0.58
C ALA A 13 -24.75 4.81 2.04
N VAL A 14 -25.59 4.31 2.95
CA VAL A 14 -25.32 4.21 4.38
C VAL A 14 -25.36 2.74 4.81
N ARG A 15 -24.30 2.25 5.42
CA ARG A 15 -24.15 0.86 5.86
C ARG A 15 -23.97 0.77 7.37
N ARG A 16 -24.60 -0.25 7.98
CA ARG A 16 -24.54 -0.53 9.42
C ARG A 16 -24.16 -1.97 9.72
N ASP A 17 -23.95 -2.79 8.68
CA ASP A 17 -23.54 -4.16 8.85
C ASP A 17 -22.13 -4.22 9.48
N LEU A 18 -21.89 -5.26 10.27
CA LEU A 18 -20.66 -5.42 11.02
C LEU A 18 -19.45 -5.56 10.10
N ALA A 19 -19.59 -6.22 8.96
CA ALA A 19 -18.49 -6.41 8.02
C ALA A 19 -17.95 -5.06 7.51
N THR A 20 -18.85 -4.16 7.07
CA THR A 20 -18.45 -2.81 6.67
C THR A 20 -17.82 -2.04 7.83
N ARG A 21 -18.46 -2.01 9.01
CA ARG A 21 -17.97 -1.27 10.18
C ARG A 21 -16.59 -1.72 10.62
N SER A 22 -16.31 -3.02 10.58
CA SER A 22 -15.01 -3.61 10.93
C SER A 22 -13.87 -3.12 10.04
N VAL A 23 -14.09 -2.98 8.73
CA VAL A 23 -13.10 -2.48 7.77
C VAL A 23 -12.69 -1.02 8.04
N TYR A 24 -13.64 -0.23 8.53
CA TYR A 24 -13.43 1.19 8.85
C TYR A 24 -13.03 1.43 10.32
N ALA A 25 -12.98 0.39 11.14
CA ALA A 25 -12.61 0.48 12.55
C ALA A 25 -11.11 0.76 12.79
N THR A 26 -10.26 0.61 11.76
CA THR A 26 -8.81 0.78 11.85
C THR A 26 -8.29 1.74 10.78
N ASP A 27 -7.23 2.46 11.09
CA ASP A 27 -6.39 3.23 10.18
C ASP A 27 -4.92 2.82 10.33
N ASN A 28 -3.96 3.69 10.01
CA ASN A 28 -2.53 3.37 10.20
C ASN A 28 -2.04 3.61 11.66
N SER A 29 -2.93 4.02 12.57
CA SER A 29 -2.62 4.14 14.00
C SER A 29 -2.68 2.78 14.72
N ILE A 30 -2.36 2.78 16.00
CA ILE A 30 -2.48 1.60 16.86
C ILE A 30 -3.92 1.34 17.32
N TYR A 31 -4.85 2.27 17.10
CA TYR A 31 -6.21 2.25 17.62
C TYR A 31 -7.17 1.43 16.77
N GLN A 32 -8.25 0.98 17.42
CA GLN A 32 -9.36 0.31 16.78
C GLN A 32 -10.69 0.79 17.38
N ILE A 33 -11.43 1.61 16.64
CA ILE A 33 -12.73 2.17 17.05
C ILE A 33 -13.75 1.87 15.97
N GLU A 34 -14.75 1.06 16.31
CA GLU A 34 -15.77 0.63 15.36
C GLU A 34 -16.85 1.72 15.21
N PRO A 35 -17.08 2.26 13.98
CA PRO A 35 -18.10 3.27 13.77
C PRO A 35 -19.51 2.69 13.92
N ALA A 36 -20.47 3.49 14.38
CA ALA A 36 -21.87 3.09 14.40
C ALA A 36 -22.44 2.89 13.00
N THR A 37 -21.96 3.69 12.04
CA THR A 37 -22.42 3.64 10.65
C THR A 37 -21.35 4.22 9.70
N VAL A 38 -21.34 3.74 8.46
CA VAL A 38 -20.46 4.22 7.40
C VAL A 38 -21.29 4.73 6.23
N ALA A 39 -20.98 5.94 5.75
CA ALA A 39 -21.60 6.54 4.58
C ALA A 39 -20.58 6.77 3.48
N THR A 40 -20.97 6.52 2.21
CA THR A 40 -20.14 6.72 1.03
C THR A 40 -20.84 7.68 0.06
N PRO A 41 -20.70 9.00 0.26
CA PRO A 41 -21.32 10.02 -0.59
C PRO A 41 -20.66 10.06 -1.96
N THR A 42 -21.45 10.49 -2.98
CA THR A 42 -21.00 10.70 -4.36
C THR A 42 -20.96 12.19 -4.75
N SER A 43 -21.33 13.08 -3.83
CA SER A 43 -21.35 14.53 -4.08
C SER A 43 -21.37 15.33 -2.76
N ALA A 44 -20.98 16.61 -2.84
CA ALA A 44 -21.07 17.57 -1.74
C ALA A 44 -22.50 17.69 -1.19
N ALA A 45 -23.51 17.67 -2.07
CA ALA A 45 -24.92 17.72 -1.67
C ALA A 45 -25.32 16.52 -0.78
N GLN A 46 -24.79 15.33 -1.05
CA GLN A 46 -25.05 14.16 -0.19
C GLN A 46 -24.33 14.27 1.15
N VAL A 47 -23.14 14.86 1.22
CA VAL A 47 -22.45 15.17 2.48
C VAL A 47 -23.26 16.14 3.30
N ALA A 48 -23.73 17.25 2.70
CA ALA A 48 -24.57 18.24 3.33
C ALA A 48 -25.86 17.61 3.89
N GLN A 49 -26.53 16.78 3.12
CA GLN A 49 -27.73 16.09 3.56
C GLN A 49 -27.48 15.15 4.76
N LEU A 50 -26.39 14.37 4.72
CA LEU A 50 -26.00 13.49 5.83
C LEU A 50 -25.77 14.26 7.13
N LEU A 51 -25.07 15.39 7.05
CA LEU A 51 -24.80 16.25 8.22
C LEU A 51 -26.07 16.91 8.74
N ALA A 52 -26.90 17.47 7.86
CA ALA A 52 -28.20 18.05 8.23
C ALA A 52 -29.12 17.03 8.91
N GLU A 53 -29.23 15.81 8.36
CA GLU A 53 -30.03 14.73 8.96
C GLU A 53 -29.42 14.29 10.32
N ASN A 54 -28.09 14.28 10.46
CA ASN A 54 -27.44 13.95 11.72
C ASN A 54 -27.67 15.03 12.77
N ALA A 55 -27.58 16.30 12.40
CA ALA A 55 -27.83 17.45 13.31
C ALA A 55 -29.25 17.47 13.85
N GLN A 56 -30.24 17.01 13.08
CA GLN A 56 -31.66 16.94 13.49
C GLN A 56 -32.00 15.79 14.45
N ARG A 57 -31.04 14.89 14.72
CA ARG A 57 -31.27 13.78 15.65
C ARG A 57 -31.37 14.30 17.08
N PRO A 58 -32.19 13.66 17.93
CA PRO A 58 -32.24 14.00 19.36
C PRO A 58 -30.88 13.87 20.07
N ARG A 59 -30.01 13.02 19.55
CA ARG A 59 -28.60 12.86 19.93
C ARG A 59 -27.80 12.69 18.65
N PRO A 60 -27.21 13.77 18.14
CA PRO A 60 -26.35 13.69 16.98
C PRO A 60 -25.18 12.71 17.21
N LEU A 61 -24.83 11.93 16.19
CA LEU A 61 -23.65 11.06 16.24
C LEU A 61 -22.38 11.91 16.04
N PRO A 62 -21.28 11.60 16.72
CA PRO A 62 -19.97 12.08 16.33
C PRO A 62 -19.71 11.78 14.84
N VAL A 63 -19.09 12.72 14.13
CA VAL A 63 -18.83 12.58 12.70
C VAL A 63 -17.33 12.64 12.44
N ALA A 64 -16.79 11.69 11.69
CA ALA A 64 -15.44 11.79 11.14
C ALA A 64 -15.45 11.55 9.64
N ALA A 65 -14.75 12.42 8.89
CA ALA A 65 -14.46 12.19 7.49
C ALA A 65 -13.20 11.31 7.34
N ARG A 66 -13.19 10.43 6.34
CA ARG A 66 -12.07 9.54 6.06
C ARG A 66 -11.61 9.67 4.62
N GLY A 67 -10.32 9.99 4.44
CA GLY A 67 -9.61 9.89 3.17
C GLY A 67 -8.93 8.52 3.03
N GLY A 68 -7.61 8.50 2.84
CA GLY A 68 -6.81 7.27 2.69
C GLY A 68 -6.67 6.42 3.98
N GLY A 69 -6.99 6.94 5.15
CA GLY A 69 -6.77 6.27 6.44
C GLY A 69 -5.29 6.04 6.75
N THR A 70 -4.43 6.93 6.27
CA THR A 70 -2.96 6.84 6.41
C THR A 70 -2.41 7.54 7.65
N GLY A 71 -3.25 8.28 8.38
CA GLY A 71 -2.88 8.96 9.63
C GLY A 71 -2.48 7.95 10.72
N THR A 72 -1.47 8.33 11.53
CA THR A 72 -0.87 7.45 12.55
C THR A 72 -1.42 7.68 13.96
N ASN A 73 -2.29 8.69 14.14
CA ASN A 73 -2.74 9.15 15.45
C ASN A 73 -4.26 8.99 15.67
N GLY A 74 -4.96 8.21 14.82
CA GLY A 74 -6.38 7.95 14.93
C GLY A 74 -7.29 9.10 14.49
N GLN A 75 -6.80 10.05 13.70
CA GLN A 75 -7.55 11.23 13.24
C GLN A 75 -8.88 10.86 12.58
N SER A 76 -8.89 9.78 11.79
CA SER A 76 -10.03 9.35 10.98
C SER A 76 -10.96 8.37 11.70
N LEU A 77 -10.72 8.03 12.97
CA LEU A 77 -11.52 7.05 13.70
C LEU A 77 -12.65 7.74 14.49
N THR A 78 -13.80 7.09 14.55
CA THR A 78 -14.98 7.54 15.32
C THR A 78 -15.85 6.35 15.70
N ASP A 79 -16.55 6.44 16.80
CA ASP A 79 -17.62 5.52 17.20
C ASP A 79 -19.00 5.90 16.61
N GLY A 80 -19.08 7.03 15.88
CA GLY A 80 -20.29 7.59 15.31
C GLY A 80 -20.48 7.33 13.81
N LEU A 81 -20.68 8.41 13.04
CA LEU A 81 -20.86 8.41 11.59
C LEU A 81 -19.49 8.60 10.91
N MET A 82 -19.02 7.57 10.24
CA MET A 82 -17.87 7.63 9.34
C MET A 82 -18.33 8.01 7.94
N ILE A 83 -17.71 9.04 7.35
CA ILE A 83 -17.97 9.46 5.95
C ILE A 83 -16.74 9.20 5.11
N ASP A 84 -16.82 8.21 4.22
CA ASP A 84 -15.72 7.86 3.28
C ASP A 84 -15.74 8.82 2.08
N MET A 85 -14.77 9.73 2.06
CA MET A 85 -14.61 10.72 1.01
C MET A 85 -13.79 10.18 -0.18
N LYS A 86 -13.05 9.06 0.00
CA LYS A 86 -12.15 8.52 -1.04
C LYS A 86 -12.91 7.73 -2.11
N ARG A 87 -13.95 6.99 -1.70
CA ARG A 87 -14.55 5.95 -2.56
C ARG A 87 -15.18 6.49 -3.84
N HIS A 88 -15.84 7.65 -3.77
CA HIS A 88 -16.61 8.21 -4.90
C HIS A 88 -16.34 9.68 -5.17
N MET A 89 -15.82 10.45 -4.22
CA MET A 89 -15.53 11.86 -4.38
C MET A 89 -14.04 12.09 -4.71
N HIS A 90 -13.60 11.60 -5.88
CA HIS A 90 -12.19 11.61 -6.29
C HIS A 90 -11.98 12.16 -7.72
N ALA A 91 -12.83 13.05 -8.17
CA ALA A 91 -12.66 13.70 -9.47
C ALA A 91 -11.63 14.83 -9.41
N ILE A 92 -10.74 14.88 -10.42
CA ILE A 92 -9.99 16.07 -10.78
C ILE A 92 -10.94 16.90 -11.65
N VAL A 93 -11.52 17.97 -11.04
CA VAL A 93 -12.61 18.72 -11.67
C VAL A 93 -12.09 19.60 -12.80
N ARG A 94 -10.95 20.25 -12.58
CA ARG A 94 -10.31 21.14 -13.56
C ARG A 94 -8.82 21.27 -13.27
N ILE A 95 -8.01 21.33 -14.31
CA ILE A 95 -6.62 21.79 -14.30
C ILE A 95 -6.53 23.06 -15.13
N ASP A 96 -5.90 24.09 -14.59
CA ASP A 96 -5.64 25.38 -15.25
C ASP A 96 -4.11 25.64 -15.23
N PRO A 97 -3.38 25.15 -16.24
CA PRO A 97 -1.92 25.28 -16.26
C PRO A 97 -1.44 26.73 -16.31
N ASP A 98 -2.17 27.61 -16.97
CA ASP A 98 -1.80 29.03 -17.11
C ASP A 98 -1.83 29.75 -15.75
N ARG A 99 -2.78 29.41 -14.91
CA ARG A 99 -2.90 29.96 -13.56
C ARG A 99 -2.18 29.10 -12.49
N GLN A 100 -1.65 27.93 -12.89
CA GLN A 100 -1.05 26.95 -12.00
C GLN A 100 -2.01 26.54 -10.87
N LEU A 101 -3.25 26.26 -11.23
CA LEU A 101 -4.30 25.85 -10.31
C LEU A 101 -4.93 24.50 -10.70
N ALA A 102 -5.38 23.75 -9.70
CA ALA A 102 -6.23 22.59 -9.91
C ALA A 102 -7.43 22.62 -8.95
N GLU A 103 -8.63 22.32 -9.46
CA GLU A 103 -9.81 22.09 -8.65
C GLU A 103 -10.05 20.58 -8.53
N VAL A 104 -10.15 20.07 -7.30
CA VAL A 104 -10.26 18.65 -7.03
C VAL A 104 -11.27 18.34 -5.93
N GLU A 105 -11.86 17.15 -5.99
CA GLU A 105 -12.60 16.56 -4.87
C GLU A 105 -11.64 16.00 -3.81
N PRO A 106 -12.03 15.93 -2.53
CA PRO A 106 -11.13 15.60 -1.43
C PRO A 106 -10.60 14.15 -1.44
N GLY A 107 -11.28 13.24 -2.12
CA GLY A 107 -10.90 11.84 -2.26
C GLY A 107 -9.85 11.57 -3.34
N VAL A 108 -9.45 12.57 -4.12
CA VAL A 108 -8.34 12.42 -5.09
C VAL A 108 -7.08 12.00 -4.35
N VAL A 109 -6.45 10.92 -4.81
CA VAL A 109 -5.14 10.50 -4.30
C VAL A 109 -4.07 11.43 -4.84
N ALA A 110 -3.21 11.94 -3.97
CA ALA A 110 -2.22 12.96 -4.34
C ALA A 110 -1.26 12.48 -5.44
N GLY A 111 -0.87 11.20 -5.43
CA GLY A 111 -0.07 10.61 -6.51
C GLY A 111 -0.80 10.62 -7.87
N ALA A 112 -2.10 10.31 -7.88
CA ALA A 112 -2.92 10.35 -9.08
C ALA A 112 -3.07 11.78 -9.64
N LEU A 113 -3.18 12.77 -8.75
CA LEU A 113 -3.15 14.17 -9.15
C LEU A 113 -1.82 14.53 -9.83
N ASN A 114 -0.71 14.15 -9.22
CA ASN A 114 0.62 14.43 -9.77
C ASN A 114 0.86 13.70 -11.10
N ASP A 115 0.32 12.49 -11.28
CA ASP A 115 0.38 11.79 -12.56
C ASP A 115 -0.38 12.56 -13.67
N ALA A 116 -1.56 13.10 -13.36
CA ALA A 116 -2.35 13.92 -14.29
C ALA A 116 -1.71 15.27 -14.58
N LEU A 117 -0.97 15.85 -13.63
CA LEU A 117 -0.31 17.14 -13.80
C LEU A 117 1.00 17.07 -14.61
N ARG A 118 1.59 15.89 -14.73
CA ARG A 118 2.90 15.69 -15.41
C ARG A 118 2.87 16.10 -16.88
N GLU A 119 1.75 15.92 -17.58
CA GLU A 119 1.59 16.35 -18.97
C GLU A 119 1.62 17.88 -19.15
N HIS A 120 1.53 18.62 -18.04
CA HIS A 120 1.58 20.09 -18.00
C HIS A 120 2.88 20.61 -17.38
N ASP A 121 3.88 19.76 -17.13
CA ASP A 121 5.12 20.09 -16.41
C ASP A 121 4.88 20.70 -15.02
N LEU A 122 3.78 20.30 -14.37
CA LEU A 122 3.35 20.77 -13.05
C LEU A 122 3.24 19.60 -12.07
N PHE A 123 3.31 19.93 -10.77
CA PHE A 123 2.99 19.00 -9.69
C PHE A 123 2.42 19.76 -8.49
N TRP A 124 1.73 19.05 -7.62
CA TRP A 124 1.32 19.53 -6.31
C TRP A 124 2.40 19.14 -5.31
N ALA A 125 3.09 20.15 -4.76
CA ALA A 125 4.36 19.99 -4.07
C ALA A 125 4.32 19.27 -2.71
N PRO A 126 3.24 19.29 -1.89
CA PRO A 126 3.21 18.53 -0.65
C PRO A 126 3.45 17.04 -0.92
N HIS A 127 4.55 16.50 -0.37
CA HIS A 127 4.99 15.14 -0.66
C HIS A 127 5.10 14.33 0.63
N THR A 128 4.23 13.32 0.78
CA THR A 128 4.26 12.38 1.91
C THR A 128 4.75 11.00 1.46
N SER A 129 5.28 10.20 2.37
CA SER A 129 5.64 8.78 2.10
C SER A 129 4.44 7.94 1.65
N THR A 130 3.22 8.46 1.85
CA THR A 130 1.97 7.81 1.49
C THR A 130 1.31 8.40 0.25
N LEU A 131 2.04 9.14 -0.58
CA LEU A 131 1.54 9.91 -1.73
C LEU A 131 0.57 9.11 -2.62
N ASN A 132 0.86 7.83 -2.89
CA ASN A 132 0.06 6.94 -3.75
C ASN A 132 -1.23 6.41 -3.09
N ARG A 133 -1.54 6.81 -1.84
CA ARG A 133 -2.74 6.38 -1.11
C ARG A 133 -3.36 7.46 -0.21
N ALA A 134 -2.59 8.47 0.17
CA ALA A 134 -3.09 9.66 0.86
C ALA A 134 -3.96 10.47 -0.11
N THR A 135 -5.08 10.98 0.40
CA THR A 135 -5.99 11.83 -0.39
C THR A 135 -5.70 13.30 -0.13
N VAL A 136 -5.97 14.14 -1.13
CA VAL A 136 -5.83 15.60 -1.02
C VAL A 136 -6.56 16.13 0.22
N GLY A 137 -7.83 15.73 0.42
CA GLY A 137 -8.60 16.16 1.61
C GLY A 137 -7.99 15.68 2.93
N GLY A 138 -7.39 14.48 2.97
CA GLY A 138 -6.66 13.99 4.14
C GLY A 138 -5.39 14.78 4.41
N MET A 139 -4.63 15.13 3.37
CA MET A 139 -3.42 15.95 3.49
C MET A 139 -3.74 17.39 3.91
N ILE A 140 -4.83 17.97 3.39
CA ILE A 140 -5.35 19.27 3.85
C ILE A 140 -5.73 19.20 5.33
N ALA A 141 -6.46 18.14 5.74
CA ALA A 141 -6.92 18.00 7.10
C ALA A 141 -5.80 17.90 8.14
N THR A 142 -4.63 17.38 7.79
CA THR A 142 -3.47 17.26 8.70
C THR A 142 -2.40 18.33 8.46
N ASP A 143 -2.60 19.22 7.49
CA ASP A 143 -1.55 20.12 6.99
C ASP A 143 -0.27 19.35 6.70
N ALA A 144 -0.39 18.25 5.94
CA ALA A 144 0.66 17.27 5.72
C ALA A 144 1.90 17.87 5.09
N ALA A 145 3.04 17.31 5.45
CA ALA A 145 4.35 17.65 4.89
C ALA A 145 5.13 16.36 4.61
N GLY A 146 6.40 16.50 4.22
CA GLY A 146 7.30 15.37 3.96
C GLY A 146 8.53 15.84 3.21
N LYS A 147 9.08 15.00 2.36
CA LYS A 147 10.26 15.32 1.56
C LYS A 147 10.05 16.62 0.77
N GLY A 148 11.06 17.49 0.76
CA GLY A 148 11.02 18.77 0.05
C GLY A 148 10.34 19.91 0.80
N SER A 149 9.85 19.68 2.02
CA SER A 149 9.14 20.72 2.79
C SER A 149 10.03 21.89 3.23
N LEU A 150 11.35 21.72 3.23
CA LEU A 150 12.29 22.83 3.49
C LEU A 150 12.11 23.94 2.44
N ILE A 151 11.90 23.58 1.19
CA ILE A 151 11.71 24.53 0.07
C ILE A 151 10.24 24.83 -0.15
N HIS A 152 9.41 23.80 -0.29
CA HIS A 152 8.01 23.96 -0.68
C HIS A 152 7.09 24.28 0.50
N GLY A 153 7.51 23.96 1.72
CA GLY A 153 6.67 24.13 2.91
C GLY A 153 5.65 23.00 3.04
N ARG A 154 4.56 23.30 3.76
CA ARG A 154 3.48 22.35 4.08
C ARG A 154 2.27 22.58 3.16
N THR A 155 1.25 21.73 3.30
CA THR A 155 0.03 21.76 2.49
C THR A 155 -0.67 23.12 2.48
N HIS A 156 -0.71 23.85 3.62
CA HIS A 156 -1.37 25.17 3.68
C HIS A 156 -0.82 26.19 2.67
N ARG A 157 0.45 26.08 2.26
CA ARG A 157 1.02 26.98 1.23
C ARG A 157 0.49 26.69 -0.18
N HIS A 158 -0.14 25.54 -0.36
CA HIS A 158 -0.58 25.02 -1.66
C HIS A 158 -2.11 24.87 -1.75
N VAL A 159 -2.87 25.56 -0.88
CA VAL A 159 -4.32 25.63 -0.90
C VAL A 159 -4.73 27.08 -1.18
N GLU A 160 -5.56 27.29 -2.20
CA GLU A 160 -6.07 28.62 -2.61
C GLU A 160 -7.47 28.86 -2.10
N ALA A 161 -8.33 27.82 -2.12
CA ALA A 161 -9.70 27.89 -1.61
C ALA A 161 -10.21 26.50 -1.20
N LEU A 162 -11.16 26.47 -0.25
CA LEU A 162 -11.87 25.26 0.17
C LEU A 162 -13.37 25.48 0.15
N GLU A 163 -14.12 24.47 -0.30
CA GLU A 163 -15.54 24.35 -0.03
C GLU A 163 -15.73 23.29 1.07
N LEU A 164 -16.47 23.65 2.12
CA LEU A 164 -16.76 22.79 3.27
C LEU A 164 -18.25 22.60 3.45
N CYS A 165 -18.64 21.44 3.99
CA CYS A 165 -19.91 21.22 4.65
C CYS A 165 -19.72 21.33 6.16
N LEU A 166 -20.55 22.17 6.81
CA LEU A 166 -20.58 22.39 8.26
C LEU A 166 -21.45 21.35 8.97
N ALA A 167 -21.39 21.32 10.31
CA ALA A 167 -22.11 20.34 11.12
C ALA A 167 -23.63 20.34 10.92
N ASP A 168 -24.22 21.45 10.53
CA ASP A 168 -25.65 21.62 10.24
C ASP A 168 -26.04 21.30 8.79
N GLY A 169 -25.06 20.95 7.95
CA GLY A 169 -25.22 20.69 6.51
C GLY A 169 -25.15 21.94 5.64
N SER A 170 -24.95 23.13 6.20
CA SER A 170 -24.71 24.34 5.41
C SER A 170 -23.31 24.31 4.77
N SER A 171 -23.10 25.10 3.72
CA SER A 171 -21.82 25.22 3.05
C SER A 171 -21.06 26.48 3.51
N PHE A 172 -19.72 26.35 3.55
CA PHE A 172 -18.82 27.47 3.81
C PHE A 172 -17.71 27.48 2.75
N ILE A 173 -17.48 28.64 2.13
CA ILE A 173 -16.35 28.84 1.19
C ILE A 173 -15.28 29.63 1.91
N ALA A 174 -14.11 29.03 2.04
CA ALA A 174 -12.94 29.62 2.66
C ALA A 174 -11.90 30.00 1.60
N GLU A 175 -11.51 31.24 1.62
CA GLU A 175 -10.42 31.84 0.86
C GLU A 175 -9.93 33.08 1.60
N ALA A 176 -8.68 33.48 1.40
CA ALA A 176 -8.17 34.73 1.96
C ALA A 176 -8.82 35.91 1.25
N VAL A 177 -9.43 36.83 2.03
CA VAL A 177 -10.15 37.98 1.48
C VAL A 177 -9.77 39.27 2.22
N PRO A 178 -9.88 40.46 1.56
CA PRO A 178 -9.76 41.73 2.26
C PRO A 178 -10.83 41.88 3.36
N ILE A 179 -10.52 42.64 4.42
CA ILE A 179 -11.41 42.80 5.57
C ILE A 179 -12.80 43.37 5.16
N ASP A 180 -12.84 44.32 4.20
CA ASP A 180 -14.09 44.87 3.68
C ASP A 180 -14.95 43.79 2.94
N GLU A 181 -14.34 42.80 2.30
CA GLU A 181 -15.06 41.68 1.71
C GLU A 181 -15.56 40.73 2.83
N ALA A 182 -14.73 40.47 3.86
CA ALA A 182 -15.16 39.67 5.01
C ALA A 182 -16.37 40.29 5.71
N GLU A 183 -16.38 41.62 5.88
CA GLU A 183 -17.54 42.36 6.43
C GLU A 183 -18.79 42.21 5.55
N ARG A 184 -18.64 42.27 4.21
CA ARG A 184 -19.76 42.04 3.27
C ARG A 184 -20.32 40.62 3.40
N ARG A 185 -19.44 39.61 3.51
CA ARG A 185 -19.83 38.20 3.71
C ARG A 185 -20.50 38.00 5.05
N ALA A 186 -20.04 38.66 6.10
CA ALA A 186 -20.66 38.67 7.42
C ALA A 186 -22.09 39.30 7.40
N ALA A 187 -22.28 40.32 6.60
CA ALA A 187 -23.59 40.99 6.45
C ALA A 187 -24.60 40.17 5.63
N ALA A 188 -24.15 39.15 4.85
CA ALA A 188 -25.02 38.28 4.07
C ALA A 188 -25.93 37.38 4.95
N GLY A 189 -25.55 37.16 6.23
CA GLY A 189 -26.30 36.36 7.20
C GLY A 189 -26.24 34.86 6.95
N GLY A 190 -27.01 34.11 7.75
CA GLY A 190 -26.96 32.63 7.75
C GLY A 190 -25.69 32.09 8.42
N THR A 191 -25.57 30.74 8.55
CA THR A 191 -24.44 30.13 9.26
C THR A 191 -23.09 30.60 8.76
N ALA A 192 -22.93 30.73 7.44
CA ALA A 192 -21.67 31.22 6.84
C ALA A 192 -21.39 32.69 7.21
N GLY A 193 -22.40 33.59 7.14
CA GLY A 193 -22.25 34.99 7.54
C GLY A 193 -21.95 35.16 9.02
N ASP A 194 -22.56 34.34 9.87
CA ASP A 194 -22.32 34.34 11.32
C ASP A 194 -20.88 33.89 11.64
N ILE A 195 -20.33 32.90 10.89
CA ILE A 195 -18.93 32.51 11.00
C ILE A 195 -18.00 33.66 10.60
N TRP A 196 -18.23 34.31 9.43
CA TRP A 196 -17.41 35.46 9.01
C TRP A 196 -17.39 36.55 10.05
N ARG A 197 -18.57 36.87 10.66
CA ARG A 197 -18.69 37.87 11.74
C ARG A 197 -17.89 37.46 12.96
N ALA A 198 -18.05 36.19 13.42
CA ALA A 198 -17.35 35.71 14.60
C ALA A 198 -15.81 35.68 14.40
N LEU A 199 -15.32 35.37 13.17
CA LEU A 199 -13.90 35.46 12.87
C LEU A 199 -13.38 36.92 12.87
N LEU A 200 -14.19 37.87 12.42
CA LEU A 200 -13.88 39.31 12.53
C LEU A 200 -13.85 39.79 13.97
N ASP A 201 -14.66 39.21 14.84
CA ASP A 201 -14.77 39.61 16.24
C ASP A 201 -13.78 38.88 17.17
N LEU A 202 -13.01 37.86 16.67
CA LEU A 202 -12.00 37.21 17.48
C LEU A 202 -10.98 38.23 18.04
N PRO A 203 -10.63 38.16 19.34
CA PRO A 203 -9.76 39.13 19.98
C PRO A 203 -8.28 38.91 19.67
N ILE A 204 -7.95 38.90 18.39
CA ILE A 204 -6.57 38.72 17.88
C ILE A 204 -6.04 40.09 17.49
N THR A 205 -4.91 40.47 18.07
CA THR A 205 -4.17 41.70 17.74
C THR A 205 -2.81 41.33 17.11
N GLU A 206 -2.18 42.29 16.43
CA GLU A 206 -0.85 42.09 15.83
C GLU A 206 0.23 41.79 16.88
N ASP A 207 0.04 42.27 18.11
CA ASP A 207 0.97 42.08 19.23
C ASP A 207 0.70 40.78 20.03
N HIS A 208 -0.22 39.92 19.58
CA HIS A 208 -0.62 38.73 20.32
C HIS A 208 0.49 37.66 20.25
N ASP A 209 1.04 37.31 21.40
CA ASP A 209 2.00 36.20 21.53
C ASP A 209 1.25 34.87 21.61
N PHE A 210 1.17 34.18 20.52
CA PHE A 210 0.53 32.85 20.45
C PHE A 210 1.33 31.75 21.14
N THR A 211 2.54 32.02 21.60
CA THR A 211 3.44 31.02 22.22
C THR A 211 3.54 29.73 21.40
N LEU A 212 3.57 29.85 20.04
CA LEU A 212 3.76 28.74 19.14
C LEU A 212 5.26 28.47 18.94
N PRO A 213 5.72 27.21 18.98
CA PRO A 213 7.11 26.90 18.72
C PRO A 213 7.57 27.35 17.32
N GLU A 214 8.68 28.07 17.26
CA GLU A 214 9.35 28.42 16.00
C GLU A 214 10.10 27.22 15.43
N LEU A 215 9.44 26.46 14.57
CA LEU A 215 9.98 25.24 13.98
C LEU A 215 9.94 25.34 12.44
N ALA A 216 10.92 24.72 11.80
CA ALA A 216 10.92 24.63 10.33
C ALA A 216 9.70 23.86 9.81
N ARG A 217 9.21 22.85 10.53
CA ARG A 217 7.95 22.16 10.26
C ARG A 217 6.73 22.94 10.70
N GLY A 218 6.88 23.86 11.63
CA GLY A 218 5.82 24.68 12.17
C GLY A 218 4.77 23.90 12.93
N PHE A 219 3.79 24.63 13.45
CA PHE A 219 2.67 24.08 14.19
C PHE A 219 1.55 23.58 13.26
N SER A 220 0.99 22.41 13.55
CA SER A 220 -0.17 21.84 12.86
C SER A 220 -1.42 21.99 13.73
N GLY A 221 -2.55 22.31 13.13
CA GLY A 221 -3.83 22.59 13.79
C GLY A 221 -4.37 23.94 13.32
N TYR A 222 -5.20 24.61 14.14
CA TYR A 222 -5.74 25.93 13.78
C TYR A 222 -4.62 26.95 13.77
N GLY A 223 -4.16 27.37 12.59
CA GLY A 223 -3.10 28.38 12.41
C GLY A 223 -3.58 29.78 12.71
N ILE A 224 -3.93 30.02 13.94
CA ILE A 224 -4.54 31.26 14.41
C ILE A 224 -3.63 32.47 14.22
N ASP A 225 -2.31 32.24 14.27
CA ASP A 225 -1.26 33.24 13.99
C ASP A 225 -1.31 33.77 12.54
N ARG A 226 -1.95 33.04 11.64
CA ARG A 226 -2.08 33.34 10.22
C ARG A 226 -3.46 33.83 9.80
N LEU A 227 -4.44 33.81 10.72
CA LEU A 227 -5.83 34.20 10.42
C LEU A 227 -5.95 35.64 9.95
N ARG A 228 -5.15 36.55 10.51
CA ARG A 228 -5.09 37.97 10.12
C ARG A 228 -3.69 38.34 9.71
N ARG A 229 -3.56 38.89 8.52
CA ARG A 229 -2.28 39.43 8.02
C ARG A 229 -2.57 40.68 7.19
N ASP A 230 -1.94 41.77 7.55
CA ASP A 230 -2.20 43.07 6.92
C ASP A 230 -3.72 43.35 6.92
N ASP A 231 -4.29 43.71 5.78
CA ASP A 231 -5.71 43.97 5.58
C ASP A 231 -6.53 42.73 5.15
N MET A 232 -6.00 41.53 5.36
CA MET A 232 -6.62 40.26 4.93
C MET A 232 -7.13 39.43 6.13
N LEU A 233 -8.26 38.76 5.93
CA LEU A 233 -8.74 37.67 6.78
C LEU A 233 -8.65 36.36 6.00
N ASP A 234 -7.92 35.37 6.56
CA ASP A 234 -7.65 34.09 5.92
C ASP A 234 -8.19 32.91 6.73
N PRO A 235 -9.45 32.50 6.54
CA PRO A 235 -10.01 31.32 7.21
C PRO A 235 -9.28 30.00 6.87
N LEU A 236 -8.56 29.92 5.73
CA LEU A 236 -7.79 28.73 5.37
C LEU A 236 -6.75 28.39 6.44
N ALA A 237 -6.20 29.40 7.11
CA ALA A 237 -5.27 29.23 8.21
C ALA A 237 -5.83 28.34 9.35
N LEU A 238 -7.13 28.42 9.60
CA LEU A 238 -7.80 27.61 10.62
C LEU A 238 -8.20 26.21 10.11
N LEU A 239 -8.53 26.09 8.84
CA LEU A 239 -9.14 24.91 8.24
C LEU A 239 -8.13 23.87 7.75
N VAL A 240 -6.97 24.34 7.23
CA VAL A 240 -5.87 23.45 6.87
C VAL A 240 -5.14 23.02 8.14
N GLY A 241 -5.20 21.72 8.43
CA GLY A 241 -4.71 21.15 9.70
C GLY A 241 -5.80 20.94 10.75
N ALA A 242 -7.06 21.22 10.45
CA ALA A 242 -8.17 21.10 11.41
C ALA A 242 -8.67 19.66 11.62
N GLU A 243 -8.16 18.67 10.92
CA GLU A 243 -8.48 17.24 11.06
C GLU A 243 -9.99 16.93 11.04
N GLY A 244 -10.77 17.72 10.28
CA GLY A 244 -12.21 17.56 10.18
C GLY A 244 -12.99 17.97 11.42
N THR A 245 -12.39 18.72 12.35
CA THR A 245 -13.05 19.19 13.56
C THR A 245 -13.90 20.46 13.35
N LEU A 246 -13.69 21.17 12.24
CA LEU A 246 -14.39 22.42 11.89
C LEU A 246 -15.39 22.25 10.74
N GLY A 247 -15.32 21.16 10.00
CA GLY A 247 -16.15 20.86 8.86
C GLY A 247 -15.52 19.80 7.96
N ILE A 248 -16.24 19.39 6.92
CA ILE A 248 -15.78 18.40 5.94
C ILE A 248 -15.51 19.09 4.61
N VAL A 249 -14.26 19.02 4.13
CA VAL A 249 -13.87 19.51 2.81
C VAL A 249 -14.57 18.69 1.73
N THR A 250 -15.25 19.38 0.81
CA THR A 250 -15.95 18.77 -0.32
C THR A 250 -15.34 19.13 -1.68
N LYS A 251 -14.60 20.23 -1.75
CA LYS A 251 -13.79 20.61 -2.91
C LYS A 251 -12.60 21.47 -2.46
N ALA A 252 -11.47 21.36 -3.15
CA ALA A 252 -10.29 22.17 -2.93
C ALA A 252 -9.80 22.78 -4.25
N THR A 253 -9.39 24.06 -4.21
CA THR A 253 -8.58 24.70 -5.24
C THR A 253 -7.15 24.71 -4.76
N LEU A 254 -6.25 24.10 -5.52
CA LEU A 254 -4.86 23.87 -5.18
C LEU A 254 -3.93 24.72 -6.03
N ARG A 255 -2.87 25.25 -5.42
CA ARG A 255 -1.77 25.92 -6.11
C ARG A 255 -0.72 24.89 -6.52
N LEU A 256 -0.34 24.91 -7.80
CA LEU A 256 0.60 24.00 -8.41
C LEU A 256 1.99 24.61 -8.52
N THR A 257 2.99 23.74 -8.63
CA THR A 257 4.42 24.13 -8.74
C THR A 257 4.97 23.54 -10.03
N PRO A 258 5.82 24.26 -10.78
CA PRO A 258 6.55 23.69 -11.92
C PRO A 258 7.48 22.55 -11.50
N ILE A 259 7.56 21.49 -12.31
CA ILE A 259 8.49 20.39 -12.08
C ILE A 259 9.93 20.91 -12.28
N PRO A 260 10.86 20.64 -11.35
CA PRO A 260 12.28 20.98 -11.52
C PRO A 260 12.86 20.32 -12.78
N THR A 261 13.64 21.05 -13.54
CA THR A 261 14.26 20.51 -14.77
C THR A 261 15.52 19.69 -14.49
N HIS A 262 16.16 19.94 -13.36
CA HIS A 262 17.36 19.23 -12.91
C HIS A 262 17.19 18.78 -11.45
N THR A 263 17.50 17.52 -11.19
CA THR A 263 17.52 16.94 -9.84
C THR A 263 18.78 16.09 -9.69
N THR A 264 19.51 16.29 -8.59
CA THR A 264 20.70 15.50 -8.24
C THR A 264 20.52 14.92 -6.86
N LEU A 265 20.82 13.62 -6.70
CA LEU A 265 20.81 12.92 -5.42
C LEU A 265 22.23 12.47 -5.06
N LEU A 266 22.70 12.86 -3.86
CA LEU A 266 23.93 12.35 -3.27
C LEU A 266 23.60 11.63 -1.96
N ILE A 267 24.24 10.48 -1.71
CA ILE A 267 24.11 9.75 -0.44
C ILE A 267 25.44 9.80 0.28
N ALA A 268 25.43 10.38 1.49
CA ALA A 268 26.60 10.51 2.35
C ALA A 268 26.52 9.54 3.53
N GLY A 269 27.60 8.80 3.77
CA GLY A 269 27.74 7.89 4.89
C GLY A 269 28.41 8.55 6.09
N TYR A 270 28.03 8.14 7.31
CA TYR A 270 28.57 8.66 8.57
C TYR A 270 28.86 7.54 9.56
N PRO A 271 29.87 7.72 10.48
CA PRO A 271 30.21 6.72 11.50
C PRO A 271 29.10 6.51 12.53
N SER A 272 28.27 7.53 12.78
CA SER A 272 27.18 7.47 13.75
C SER A 272 25.98 8.32 13.29
N PHE A 273 24.83 8.08 13.90
CA PHE A 273 23.64 8.89 13.62
C PHE A 273 23.81 10.33 14.17
N ASP A 274 24.52 10.52 15.30
CA ASP A 274 24.85 11.85 15.81
C ASP A 274 25.72 12.65 14.82
N ASP A 275 26.75 12.03 14.22
CA ASP A 275 27.55 12.67 13.18
C ASP A 275 26.72 13.04 11.95
N ALA A 276 25.79 12.18 11.54
CA ALA A 276 24.88 12.46 10.44
C ALA A 276 23.96 13.66 10.73
N LEU A 277 23.37 13.72 11.94
CA LEU A 277 22.48 14.82 12.31
C LEU A 277 23.23 16.16 12.40
N ARG A 278 24.44 16.17 12.97
CA ARG A 278 25.30 17.39 13.01
C ARG A 278 25.71 17.82 11.60
N ALA A 279 26.08 16.86 10.74
CA ALA A 279 26.39 17.16 9.35
C ALA A 279 25.17 17.72 8.59
N ALA A 280 23.97 17.23 8.86
CA ALA A 280 22.74 17.77 8.26
C ALA A 280 22.56 19.27 8.55
N ILE A 281 22.88 19.70 9.79
CA ILE A 281 22.84 21.14 10.17
C ILE A 281 23.85 21.92 9.33
N ASP A 282 25.09 21.43 9.23
CA ASP A 282 26.18 22.09 8.51
C ASP A 282 25.94 22.15 6.98
N LEU A 283 25.13 21.23 6.42
CA LEU A 283 24.84 21.12 4.99
C LEU A 283 23.59 21.93 4.55
N ARG A 284 22.74 22.40 5.47
CA ARG A 284 21.57 23.24 5.12
C ARG A 284 21.90 24.50 4.30
N PRO A 285 23.03 25.21 4.54
CA PRO A 285 23.40 26.37 3.73
C PRO A 285 23.61 26.07 2.24
N LEU A 286 23.80 24.79 1.85
CA LEU A 286 23.87 24.38 0.44
C LEU A 286 22.49 24.39 -0.24
N GLN A 287 21.43 24.64 0.51
CA GLN A 287 20.03 24.70 0.05
C GLN A 287 19.54 23.40 -0.65
N PRO A 288 19.74 22.21 -0.07
CA PRO A 288 19.15 21.00 -0.61
C PRO A 288 17.62 21.10 -0.60
N SER A 289 16.97 20.42 -1.54
CA SER A 289 15.51 20.27 -1.53
C SER A 289 15.04 19.32 -0.42
N ALA A 290 15.89 18.35 -0.03
CA ALA A 290 15.65 17.47 1.11
C ALA A 290 16.96 16.94 1.71
N ILE A 291 16.99 16.78 3.06
CA ILE A 291 18.00 15.97 3.78
C ILE A 291 17.26 14.91 4.59
N GLU A 292 17.26 13.69 4.09
CA GLU A 292 16.65 12.55 4.75
C GLU A 292 17.71 11.72 5.49
N CYS A 293 17.38 11.19 6.66
CA CYS A 293 18.34 10.44 7.48
C CYS A 293 17.87 9.01 7.79
N LEU A 294 18.84 8.08 7.91
CA LEU A 294 18.66 6.72 8.40
C LEU A 294 19.68 6.44 9.51
N ASP A 295 19.21 5.84 10.62
CA ASP A 295 20.06 5.43 11.75
C ASP A 295 20.79 4.10 11.49
N GLU A 296 21.67 3.72 12.43
CA GLU A 296 22.52 2.55 12.33
C GLU A 296 21.73 1.25 12.16
N ARG A 297 20.60 1.11 12.85
CA ARG A 297 19.77 -0.10 12.83
C ARG A 297 19.05 -0.23 11.50
N THR A 298 18.55 0.88 11.00
CA THR A 298 17.88 0.93 9.69
C THR A 298 18.85 0.64 8.55
N VAL A 299 20.05 1.22 8.60
CA VAL A 299 21.13 0.95 7.63
C VAL A 299 21.55 -0.50 7.64
N ALA A 300 21.75 -1.09 8.84
CA ALA A 300 22.10 -2.51 8.97
C ALA A 300 21.04 -3.44 8.35
N ALA A 301 19.76 -3.12 8.50
CA ALA A 301 18.68 -3.87 7.88
C ALA A 301 18.63 -3.67 6.36
N ALA A 302 18.82 -2.43 5.88
CA ALA A 302 18.83 -2.09 4.47
C ALA A 302 19.95 -2.81 3.69
N ARG A 303 21.11 -3.00 4.29
CA ARG A 303 22.24 -3.73 3.70
C ARG A 303 21.94 -5.17 3.33
N GLN A 304 20.94 -5.78 3.95
CA GLN A 304 20.51 -7.15 3.63
C GLN A 304 19.57 -7.22 2.42
N THR A 305 19.20 -6.08 1.84
CA THR A 305 18.28 -6.04 0.69
C THR A 305 19.05 -6.13 -0.63
N PRO A 306 18.50 -6.80 -1.67
CA PRO A 306 19.11 -6.82 -3.00
C PRO A 306 19.33 -5.42 -3.59
N THR A 307 18.43 -4.48 -3.34
CA THR A 307 18.51 -3.10 -3.84
C THR A 307 19.75 -2.38 -3.33
N TRP A 308 20.19 -2.66 -2.10
CA TRP A 308 21.41 -2.07 -1.54
C TRP A 308 22.65 -2.36 -2.40
N ALA A 309 22.80 -3.62 -2.84
CA ALA A 309 23.96 -4.06 -3.61
C ALA A 309 24.08 -3.35 -4.98
N THR A 310 22.96 -2.90 -5.55
CA THR A 310 22.94 -2.23 -6.88
C THR A 310 23.28 -0.74 -6.80
N LEU A 311 23.20 -0.12 -5.61
CA LEU A 311 23.34 1.33 -5.46
C LEU A 311 24.79 1.82 -5.29
N GLY A 312 25.75 0.92 -5.08
CA GLY A 312 27.16 1.30 -4.88
C GLY A 312 27.36 2.27 -3.67
N LEU A 313 26.55 2.11 -2.63
CA LEU A 313 26.53 3.03 -1.47
C LEU A 313 27.83 3.02 -0.68
N PRO A 314 28.08 4.07 0.16
CA PRO A 314 29.31 4.21 0.92
C PRO A 314 29.68 2.97 1.77
N SER A 315 30.96 2.85 2.05
CA SER A 315 31.66 1.70 2.64
C SER A 315 31.01 1.09 3.90
N ASP A 316 31.50 -0.06 4.35
CA ASP A 316 31.06 -0.78 5.55
C ASP A 316 31.17 0.06 6.83
N ASP A 317 31.99 1.11 6.84
CA ASP A 317 32.16 2.04 7.96
C ASP A 317 31.02 3.09 8.05
N ALA A 318 30.13 3.17 7.05
CA ALA A 318 28.97 4.05 7.08
C ALA A 318 27.85 3.41 7.91
N HIS A 319 27.74 3.78 9.16
CA HIS A 319 26.69 3.26 10.05
C HIS A 319 25.38 4.04 9.94
N ALA A 320 25.42 5.32 9.57
CA ALA A 320 24.24 6.16 9.29
C ALA A 320 24.34 6.79 7.90
N LEU A 321 23.21 7.16 7.29
CA LEU A 321 23.15 7.76 5.97
C LEU A 321 22.38 9.08 5.97
N LEU A 322 22.84 10.02 5.14
CA LEU A 322 22.04 11.15 4.67
C LEU A 322 21.80 11.04 3.16
N PHE A 323 20.56 11.24 2.74
CA PHE A 323 20.12 11.41 1.36
C PHE A 323 19.95 12.91 1.12
N LEU A 324 20.77 13.48 0.27
CA LEU A 324 20.79 14.91 -0.05
C LEU A 324 20.30 15.10 -1.48
N GLU A 325 19.10 15.63 -1.64
CA GLU A 325 18.52 15.94 -2.96
C GLU A 325 18.60 17.45 -3.22
N PHE A 326 18.91 17.79 -4.46
CA PHE A 326 18.99 19.14 -4.94
C PHE A 326 18.17 19.28 -6.21
N ASP A 327 17.21 20.21 -6.20
CA ASP A 327 16.33 20.52 -7.33
C ASP A 327 16.64 21.92 -7.85
N SER A 328 16.67 22.10 -9.18
CA SER A 328 16.95 23.38 -9.81
C SER A 328 16.29 23.51 -11.19
N THR A 329 16.10 24.75 -11.63
CA THR A 329 15.78 25.10 -13.01
C THR A 329 17.03 25.32 -13.88
N SER A 330 18.21 25.29 -13.26
CA SER A 330 19.51 25.43 -13.93
C SER A 330 20.33 24.14 -13.70
N GLU A 331 21.33 23.91 -14.53
CA GLU A 331 22.23 22.78 -14.36
C GLU A 331 22.91 22.79 -13.00
N ILE A 332 22.98 21.62 -12.36
CA ILE A 332 23.51 21.42 -11.02
C ILE A 332 24.95 20.90 -11.13
N ASP A 333 25.93 21.60 -10.54
CA ASP A 333 27.30 21.10 -10.44
C ASP A 333 27.42 20.03 -9.32
N SER A 334 27.13 18.79 -9.68
CA SER A 334 27.19 17.64 -8.78
C SER A 334 28.59 17.41 -8.19
N ALA A 335 29.66 17.75 -8.94
CA ALA A 335 31.03 17.61 -8.46
C ALA A 335 31.38 18.64 -7.39
N ALA A 336 30.88 19.88 -7.55
CA ALA A 336 31.04 20.93 -6.54
C ALA A 336 30.27 20.57 -5.26
N LEU A 337 29.05 20.05 -5.37
CA LEU A 337 28.26 19.57 -4.24
C LEU A 337 28.94 18.38 -3.52
N HIS A 338 29.43 17.40 -4.25
CA HIS A 338 30.21 16.29 -3.68
C HIS A 338 31.42 16.79 -2.87
N THR A 339 32.14 17.75 -3.44
CA THR A 339 33.31 18.36 -2.78
C THR A 339 32.91 19.13 -1.52
N ALA A 340 31.81 19.89 -1.57
CA ALA A 340 31.31 20.66 -0.43
C ALA A 340 30.86 19.74 0.73
N ILE A 341 30.14 18.65 0.41
CA ILE A 341 29.68 17.66 1.38
C ILE A 341 30.89 16.96 2.02
N THR A 342 31.88 16.56 1.21
CA THR A 342 33.12 15.94 1.71
C THR A 342 33.91 16.87 2.64
N ASN A 343 33.99 18.16 2.27
CA ASN A 343 34.72 19.17 3.03
C ASN A 343 34.00 19.57 4.34
N ALA A 344 32.69 19.42 4.43
CA ALA A 344 31.95 19.61 5.68
C ALA A 344 32.41 18.63 6.78
N GLY A 345 33.07 17.55 6.38
CA GLY A 345 33.68 16.57 7.29
C GLY A 345 32.71 15.53 7.83
N ARG A 346 33.17 14.72 8.80
CA ARG A 346 32.47 13.61 9.45
C ARG A 346 32.02 12.47 8.52
N THR A 347 32.01 12.65 7.21
CA THR A 347 31.55 11.62 6.26
C THR A 347 32.59 10.49 6.07
N THR A 348 32.13 9.25 5.95
CA THR A 348 32.93 8.08 5.56
C THR A 348 33.02 7.95 4.02
N GLY A 349 32.15 8.65 3.28
CA GLY A 349 32.13 8.69 1.82
C GLY A 349 30.84 9.31 1.31
N VAL A 350 30.89 9.79 0.05
CA VAL A 350 29.74 10.38 -0.66
C VAL A 350 29.58 9.67 -2.00
N THR A 351 28.37 9.20 -2.29
CA THR A 351 28.04 8.53 -3.56
C THR A 351 27.02 9.36 -4.32
N PRO A 352 27.35 9.90 -5.49
CA PRO A 352 26.37 10.44 -6.43
C PRO A 352 25.52 9.29 -6.99
N ILE A 353 24.22 9.51 -7.09
CA ILE A 353 23.27 8.50 -7.59
C ILE A 353 22.85 8.87 -9.01
N GLU A 354 23.10 7.94 -9.95
CA GLU A 354 22.68 8.09 -11.34
C GLU A 354 21.14 8.12 -11.46
N ASP A 355 20.64 8.81 -12.49
CA ASP A 355 19.21 9.06 -12.66
C ASP A 355 18.35 7.80 -12.70
N ASP A 356 18.83 6.73 -13.34
CA ASP A 356 18.17 5.43 -13.42
C ASP A 356 18.12 4.69 -12.08
N LEU A 357 19.05 4.96 -11.16
CA LEU A 357 19.12 4.40 -9.82
C LEU A 357 18.40 5.25 -8.75
N ARG A 358 18.00 6.48 -9.06
CA ARG A 358 17.39 7.40 -8.09
C ARG A 358 16.13 6.83 -7.45
N ALA A 359 15.25 6.23 -8.26
CA ALA A 359 14.05 5.59 -7.76
C ALA A 359 14.36 4.41 -6.81
N ALA A 360 15.40 3.64 -7.09
CA ALA A 360 15.85 2.54 -6.24
C ALA A 360 16.42 3.05 -4.90
N ALA A 361 17.19 4.14 -4.93
CA ALA A 361 17.73 4.78 -3.73
C ALA A 361 16.61 5.30 -2.82
N TRP A 362 15.63 6.00 -3.39
CA TRP A 362 14.45 6.45 -2.62
C TRP A 362 13.60 5.29 -2.10
N ARG A 363 13.57 4.15 -2.79
CA ARG A 363 12.90 2.95 -2.29
C ARG A 363 13.58 2.42 -1.02
N VAL A 364 14.92 2.38 -0.96
CA VAL A 364 15.64 2.01 0.28
C VAL A 364 15.22 2.90 1.44
N ARG A 365 15.10 4.23 1.22
CA ARG A 365 14.63 5.17 2.23
C ARG A 365 13.15 4.93 2.63
N ALA A 366 12.28 4.67 1.66
CA ALA A 366 10.85 4.43 1.91
C ALA A 366 10.61 3.09 2.64
N ASP A 367 11.36 2.05 2.29
CA ASP A 367 11.27 0.73 2.90
C ASP A 367 11.82 0.69 4.33
N ALA A 368 12.56 1.72 4.76
CA ALA A 368 13.12 1.84 6.12
C ALA A 368 12.07 1.55 7.20
N VAL A 369 10.83 2.04 7.02
CA VAL A 369 9.70 1.76 7.92
C VAL A 369 9.41 0.27 8.05
N GLY A 370 9.48 -0.48 6.94
CA GLY A 370 9.28 -1.94 6.91
C GLY A 370 10.49 -2.71 7.40
N LEU A 371 11.71 -2.21 7.10
CA LEU A 371 12.97 -2.83 7.54
C LEU A 371 13.11 -2.83 9.05
N VAL A 372 12.57 -1.81 9.73
CA VAL A 372 12.50 -1.77 11.20
C VAL A 372 11.78 -2.99 11.79
N ALA A 373 10.79 -3.54 11.09
CA ALA A 373 10.12 -4.77 11.51
C ALA A 373 11.07 -5.99 11.46
N LYS A 374 12.06 -6.01 10.55
CA LYS A 374 13.10 -7.08 10.46
C LYS A 374 14.19 -6.96 11.53
N VAL A 375 14.42 -5.80 12.12
CA VAL A 375 15.29 -5.61 13.30
C VAL A 375 14.78 -6.41 14.51
N LYS A 376 13.50 -6.76 14.51
CA LYS A 376 12.83 -7.62 15.47
C LYS A 376 13.48 -9.01 15.64
N GLU A 377 13.94 -9.64 14.56
CA GLU A 377 14.54 -10.98 14.62
C GLU A 377 15.87 -11.00 15.36
N ALA A 378 16.65 -9.90 15.28
CA ALA A 378 17.92 -9.76 15.97
C ALA A 378 17.77 -9.55 17.48
N SER A 379 16.63 -9.04 17.97
CA SER A 379 16.38 -8.75 19.39
C SER A 379 15.84 -9.93 20.21
N GLY A 380 15.48 -11.05 19.54
CA GLY A 380 14.91 -12.25 20.21
C GLY A 380 13.46 -12.09 20.71
N VAL A 381 12.82 -10.93 20.53
CA VAL A 381 11.43 -10.66 20.94
C VAL A 381 10.50 -10.90 19.75
N THR A 382 9.99 -12.11 19.62
CA THR A 382 9.27 -12.62 18.43
C THR A 382 7.92 -11.97 18.11
N LYS A 383 7.36 -11.10 18.99
CA LYS A 383 6.00 -10.51 18.83
C LYS A 383 5.95 -8.98 18.83
N ALA A 384 7.02 -8.31 19.24
CA ALA A 384 7.06 -6.85 19.22
C ALA A 384 7.06 -6.33 17.77
N GLN A 385 6.29 -5.28 17.50
CA GLN A 385 6.23 -4.61 16.20
C GLN A 385 6.56 -3.13 16.37
N PRO A 386 7.17 -2.48 15.36
CA PRO A 386 7.37 -1.04 15.39
C PRO A 386 6.03 -0.31 15.50
N VAL A 387 5.90 0.52 16.53
CA VAL A 387 4.67 1.21 16.87
C VAL A 387 4.81 2.70 16.67
N ALA A 388 3.88 3.30 15.93
CA ALA A 388 3.79 4.74 15.71
C ALA A 388 3.05 5.40 16.87
N MET A 389 3.66 5.51 18.05
CA MET A 389 3.00 6.10 19.22
C MET A 389 3.60 7.46 19.64
N VAL A 390 4.92 7.63 19.50
CA VAL A 390 5.66 8.85 19.84
C VAL A 390 6.52 9.33 18.68
N GLU A 391 6.23 8.87 17.48
CA GLU A 391 6.88 9.34 16.27
C GLU A 391 6.47 10.78 15.95
N ASP A 392 7.19 11.42 15.02
CA ASP A 392 6.80 12.72 14.46
C ASP A 392 7.11 13.90 15.40
N CYS A 393 8.04 13.72 16.35
CA CYS A 393 8.55 14.83 17.14
C CYS A 393 9.35 15.77 16.25
N ALA A 394 9.04 17.06 16.34
CA ALA A 394 9.81 18.12 15.70
C ALA A 394 10.40 19.05 16.76
N VAL A 395 11.69 19.33 16.62
CA VAL A 395 12.45 20.26 17.49
C VAL A 395 13.23 21.26 16.63
N PRO A 396 13.68 22.39 17.17
CA PRO A 396 14.63 23.24 16.46
C PRO A 396 15.80 22.39 15.93
N VAL A 397 16.19 22.60 14.68
CA VAL A 397 17.16 21.69 13.99
C VAL A 397 18.48 21.61 14.75
N GLU A 398 18.90 22.70 15.36
CA GLU A 398 20.12 22.81 16.16
C GLU A 398 20.07 22.01 17.46
N GLN A 399 18.85 21.67 17.93
CA GLN A 399 18.63 20.85 19.15
C GLN A 399 18.49 19.36 18.84
N MET A 400 18.43 18.98 17.55
CA MET A 400 18.09 17.62 17.15
C MET A 400 19.11 16.56 17.62
N PRO A 401 20.45 16.78 17.55
CA PRO A 401 21.40 15.77 18.00
C PRO A 401 21.22 15.42 19.50
N GLU A 402 21.15 16.44 20.35
CA GLU A 402 20.95 16.28 21.81
C GLU A 402 19.57 15.69 22.11
N PHE A 403 18.52 16.13 21.44
CA PHE A 403 17.17 15.57 21.58
C PHE A 403 17.14 14.08 21.26
N ILE A 404 17.76 13.65 20.17
CA ILE A 404 17.80 12.24 19.76
C ILE A 404 18.62 11.40 20.74
N ASP A 405 19.74 11.92 21.27
CA ASP A 405 20.53 11.22 22.29
C ASP A 405 19.70 10.97 23.56
N GLU A 406 19.02 12.00 24.08
CA GLU A 406 18.14 11.87 25.24
C GLU A 406 16.95 10.96 24.97
N PHE A 407 16.37 11.00 23.77
CA PHE A 407 15.28 10.11 23.38
C PHE A 407 15.75 8.64 23.34
N ARG A 408 16.96 8.38 22.82
CA ARG A 408 17.55 7.03 22.83
C ARG A 408 17.75 6.54 24.26
N GLN A 409 18.31 7.36 25.14
CA GLN A 409 18.47 7.04 26.56
C GLN A 409 17.14 6.73 27.24
N LEU A 410 16.06 7.48 26.90
CA LEU A 410 14.72 7.22 27.40
C LEU A 410 14.24 5.82 27.01
N LEU A 411 14.32 5.46 25.73
CA LEU A 411 13.89 4.14 25.25
C LEU A 411 14.75 3.00 25.79
N ASP A 412 16.05 3.22 25.91
CA ASP A 412 17.01 2.24 26.48
C ASP A 412 16.71 1.96 27.95
N ARG A 413 16.30 2.98 28.77
CA ARG A 413 15.86 2.77 30.17
C ARG A 413 14.65 1.83 30.25
N HIS A 414 13.77 1.85 29.25
CA HIS A 414 12.61 0.94 29.17
C HIS A 414 12.96 -0.39 28.50
N GLY A 415 14.22 -0.64 28.13
CA GLY A 415 14.67 -1.88 27.51
C GLY A 415 14.08 -2.12 26.11
N LEU A 416 13.70 -1.06 25.37
CA LEU A 416 13.05 -1.17 24.07
C LEU A 416 14.07 -1.15 22.93
N THR A 417 13.79 -1.96 21.92
CA THR A 417 14.42 -1.83 20.61
C THR A 417 13.63 -0.80 19.78
N TYR A 418 14.32 0.01 19.01
CA TYR A 418 13.73 1.06 18.18
C TYR A 418 14.54 1.25 16.91
N ALA A 419 13.98 1.99 15.94
CA ALA A 419 14.70 2.52 14.79
C ALA A 419 14.25 3.96 14.52
N MET A 420 15.13 4.72 13.86
CA MET A 420 14.96 6.13 13.62
C MET A 420 15.26 6.48 12.16
N TYR A 421 14.42 7.31 11.59
CA TYR A 421 14.58 7.87 10.25
C TYR A 421 13.80 9.18 10.18
N GLY A 422 14.08 10.04 9.24
CA GLY A 422 13.29 11.27 9.13
C GLY A 422 13.93 12.35 8.27
N HIS A 423 13.48 13.56 8.54
CA HIS A 423 13.74 14.79 7.81
C HIS A 423 14.72 15.64 8.63
N ALA A 424 16.02 15.41 8.42
CA ALA A 424 17.05 16.07 9.21
C ALA A 424 17.16 17.59 8.92
N ASP A 425 16.73 18.01 7.73
CA ASP A 425 16.69 19.41 7.30
C ASP A 425 15.70 20.28 8.08
N VAL A 426 14.66 19.70 8.63
CA VAL A 426 13.54 20.41 9.28
C VAL A 426 13.32 20.01 10.74
N GLY A 427 14.24 19.24 11.32
CA GLY A 427 14.19 18.89 12.74
C GLY A 427 13.14 17.84 13.11
N CYS A 428 12.70 17.00 12.16
CA CYS A 428 11.64 16.00 12.39
C CYS A 428 12.17 14.58 12.18
N VAL A 429 12.23 13.79 13.25
CA VAL A 429 12.68 12.39 13.23
C VAL A 429 11.57 11.47 13.71
N HIS A 430 11.32 10.41 12.94
CA HIS A 430 10.36 9.38 13.26
C HIS A 430 11.03 8.29 14.10
N VAL A 431 10.55 8.12 15.31
CA VAL A 431 11.05 7.13 16.26
C VAL A 431 10.00 6.05 16.46
N ARG A 432 10.36 4.80 16.18
CA ARG A 432 9.43 3.67 16.28
C ARG A 432 9.96 2.61 17.25
N PRO A 433 9.54 2.66 18.52
CA PRO A 433 9.83 1.60 19.47
C PRO A 433 9.07 0.32 19.10
N ALA A 434 9.70 -0.83 19.37
CA ALA A 434 9.10 -2.13 19.13
C ALA A 434 8.32 -2.59 20.38
N LEU A 435 7.01 -2.74 20.26
CA LEU A 435 6.10 -3.16 21.34
C LEU A 435 5.20 -4.32 20.90
N ASP A 436 4.94 -5.25 21.80
CA ASP A 436 3.82 -6.20 21.68
C ASP A 436 2.60 -5.63 22.42
N LEU A 437 1.70 -4.96 21.70
CA LEU A 437 0.50 -4.37 22.28
C LEU A 437 -0.54 -5.42 22.73
N THR A 438 -0.30 -6.73 22.50
CA THR A 438 -1.10 -7.79 23.13
C THR A 438 -0.62 -8.09 24.56
N ASP A 439 0.56 -7.60 24.96
CA ASP A 439 1.06 -7.65 26.32
C ASP A 439 0.56 -6.40 27.11
N PRO A 440 -0.18 -6.60 28.23
CA PRO A 440 -0.59 -5.49 29.09
C PRO A 440 0.55 -4.60 29.60
N ALA A 441 1.73 -5.18 29.84
CA ALA A 441 2.90 -4.43 30.29
C ALA A 441 3.42 -3.48 29.19
N HIS A 442 3.56 -3.97 27.96
CA HIS A 442 3.94 -3.14 26.83
C HIS A 442 2.86 -2.10 26.49
N GLN A 443 1.59 -2.44 26.66
CA GLN A 443 0.51 -1.47 26.46
C GLN A 443 0.55 -0.32 27.47
N ALA A 444 0.87 -0.60 28.73
CA ALA A 444 1.04 0.43 29.77
C ALA A 444 2.20 1.39 29.46
N LEU A 445 3.26 0.90 28.77
CA LEU A 445 4.37 1.75 28.34
C LEU A 445 3.95 2.81 27.32
N VAL A 446 2.86 2.64 26.57
CA VAL A 446 2.36 3.66 25.62
C VAL A 446 2.12 4.99 26.34
N GLY A 447 1.42 4.98 27.48
CA GLY A 447 1.19 6.18 28.27
C GLY A 447 2.47 6.73 28.90
N THR A 448 3.23 5.87 29.59
CA THR A 448 4.46 6.27 30.27
C THR A 448 5.47 6.93 29.31
N ILE A 449 5.73 6.30 28.16
CA ILE A 449 6.68 6.83 27.18
C ILE A 449 6.13 8.11 26.52
N THR A 450 4.83 8.16 26.24
CA THR A 450 4.21 9.39 25.71
C THR A 450 4.41 10.56 26.67
N ASP A 451 4.17 10.37 27.94
CA ASP A 451 4.36 11.41 28.96
C ASP A 451 5.83 11.87 29.05
N GLU A 452 6.77 10.93 29.13
CA GLU A 452 8.21 11.25 29.18
C GLU A 452 8.68 11.97 27.89
N VAL A 453 8.16 11.58 26.72
CA VAL A 453 8.51 12.24 25.45
C VAL A 453 7.89 13.62 25.34
N VAL A 454 6.66 13.83 25.85
CA VAL A 454 6.05 15.19 25.93
C VAL A 454 6.94 16.14 26.74
N GLU A 455 7.42 15.71 27.92
CA GLU A 455 8.33 16.51 28.75
C GLU A 455 9.67 16.81 28.00
N LEU A 456 10.24 15.78 27.36
CA LEU A 456 11.47 15.94 26.59
C LEU A 456 11.31 16.93 25.45
N VAL A 457 10.25 16.81 24.67
CA VAL A 457 9.93 17.71 23.54
C VAL A 457 9.69 19.13 24.03
N ALA A 458 8.92 19.31 25.12
CA ALA A 458 8.65 20.62 25.72
C ALA A 458 9.95 21.30 26.19
N SER A 459 10.86 20.54 26.82
CA SER A 459 12.15 21.05 27.31
C SER A 459 13.07 21.56 26.19
N ARG A 460 12.82 21.09 24.94
CA ARG A 460 13.58 21.43 23.74
C ARG A 460 12.88 22.42 22.81
N GLY A 461 11.74 22.99 23.24
CA GLY A 461 10.94 23.93 22.45
C GLY A 461 10.31 23.30 21.20
N GLY A 462 10.00 22.01 21.26
CA GLY A 462 9.46 21.23 20.17
C GLY A 462 7.96 20.89 20.27
N ILE A 463 7.49 20.05 19.36
CA ILE A 463 6.11 19.51 19.31
C ILE A 463 6.09 18.02 18.99
N LEU A 464 4.99 17.33 19.29
CA LEU A 464 4.76 15.89 19.02
C LEU A 464 4.13 15.59 17.66
N TRP A 465 3.92 16.57 16.80
CA TRP A 465 3.16 16.45 15.56
C TRP A 465 3.76 17.30 14.44
N GLY A 466 4.97 16.94 14.03
CA GLY A 466 5.70 17.66 12.98
C GLY A 466 5.00 17.65 11.62
N GLU A 467 4.36 16.53 11.23
CA GLU A 467 3.71 16.37 9.92
C GLU A 467 2.46 15.48 9.91
N HIS A 468 2.31 14.53 10.88
CA HIS A 468 1.27 13.49 10.84
C HIS A 468 -0.07 13.94 11.45
N GLY A 469 -0.17 15.18 11.93
CA GLY A 469 -1.32 15.68 12.68
C GLY A 469 -1.34 15.16 14.12
N ARG A 470 -2.36 15.55 14.89
CA ARG A 470 -2.43 15.28 16.33
C ARG A 470 -3.27 14.06 16.68
N GLY A 471 -4.48 13.94 16.11
CA GLY A 471 -5.43 12.90 16.52
C GLY A 471 -5.62 12.87 18.05
N PHE A 472 -5.45 11.69 18.65
CA PHE A 472 -5.54 11.52 20.11
C PHE A 472 -4.38 12.15 20.90
N ARG A 473 -3.30 12.58 20.26
CA ARG A 473 -2.22 13.33 20.89
C ARG A 473 -2.61 14.79 21.16
N GLY A 474 -3.80 15.22 20.74
CA GLY A 474 -4.34 16.57 21.01
C GLY A 474 -4.36 16.95 22.49
N GLU A 475 -4.51 15.97 23.39
CA GLU A 475 -4.44 16.16 24.83
C GLU A 475 -3.12 16.80 25.32
N ALA A 476 -2.00 16.53 24.64
CA ALA A 476 -0.70 17.09 24.97
C ALA A 476 -0.60 18.60 24.68
N SER A 477 -1.58 19.19 23.99
CA SER A 477 -1.60 20.63 23.68
C SER A 477 -1.55 21.50 24.95
N GLU A 478 -2.25 21.08 26.01
CA GLU A 478 -2.28 21.81 27.30
C GLU A 478 -0.90 21.88 27.99
N ARG A 479 0.04 21.01 27.63
CA ARG A 479 1.41 20.95 28.15
C ARG A 479 2.41 21.71 27.28
N LEU A 480 2.05 22.00 26.03
CA LEU A 480 2.94 22.57 25.01
C LEU A 480 2.56 24.00 24.63
N LEU A 481 1.34 24.42 24.89
CA LEU A 481 0.81 25.74 24.52
C LEU A 481 0.34 26.51 25.75
N SER A 482 0.27 27.85 25.64
CA SER A 482 -0.29 28.69 26.70
C SER A 482 -1.81 28.51 26.84
N ALA A 483 -2.33 28.71 28.03
CA ALA A 483 -3.77 28.66 28.31
C ALA A 483 -4.58 29.65 27.45
N GLU A 484 -4.00 30.83 27.16
CA GLU A 484 -4.60 31.83 26.29
C GLU A 484 -4.70 31.38 24.84
N THR A 485 -3.65 30.75 24.30
CA THR A 485 -3.67 30.16 22.96
C THR A 485 -4.72 29.06 22.87
N ILE A 486 -4.83 28.20 23.87
CA ILE A 486 -5.85 27.14 23.91
C ILE A 486 -7.27 27.74 23.95
N ASP A 487 -7.51 28.74 24.76
CA ASP A 487 -8.82 29.41 24.84
C ASP A 487 -9.26 30.00 23.49
N LEU A 488 -8.34 30.62 22.75
CA LEU A 488 -8.61 31.09 21.38
C LEU A 488 -8.93 29.93 20.43
N MET A 489 -8.24 28.80 20.52
CA MET A 489 -8.51 27.61 19.70
C MET A 489 -9.89 27.00 20.04
N GLU A 490 -10.27 26.97 21.31
CA GLU A 490 -11.61 26.55 21.77
C GLU A 490 -12.72 27.50 21.29
N GLN A 491 -12.46 28.82 21.23
CA GLN A 491 -13.36 29.78 20.62
C GLN A 491 -13.54 29.51 19.12
N VAL A 492 -12.46 29.25 18.36
CA VAL A 492 -12.55 28.87 16.96
C VAL A 492 -13.41 27.60 16.80
N LYS A 493 -13.19 26.57 17.63
CA LYS A 493 -14.00 25.35 17.59
C LYS A 493 -15.46 25.66 17.85
N SER A 494 -15.78 26.55 18.78
CA SER A 494 -17.16 27.00 19.12
C SER A 494 -17.82 27.75 17.96
N ILE A 495 -17.07 28.51 17.16
CA ILE A 495 -17.58 29.22 15.99
C ILE A 495 -18.08 28.25 14.91
N PHE A 496 -17.31 27.19 14.62
CA PHE A 496 -17.62 26.25 13.54
C PHE A 496 -18.50 25.07 14.00
N ASP A 497 -18.31 24.57 15.21
CA ASP A 497 -18.98 23.37 15.73
C ASP A 497 -19.32 23.51 17.20
N PRO A 498 -20.30 24.38 17.54
CA PRO A 498 -20.68 24.63 18.94
C PRO A 498 -21.27 23.42 19.66
N ASN A 499 -21.74 22.40 18.92
CA ASN A 499 -22.34 21.20 19.46
C ASN A 499 -21.36 20.02 19.60
N ASP A 500 -20.06 20.22 19.27
CA ASP A 500 -19.02 19.22 19.35
C ASP A 500 -19.36 17.90 18.62
N ILE A 501 -19.86 18.01 17.38
CA ILE A 501 -20.27 16.90 16.52
C ILE A 501 -19.11 16.46 15.63
N MET A 502 -18.32 17.44 15.14
CA MET A 502 -17.28 17.23 14.15
C MET A 502 -15.99 16.74 14.80
N ASN A 503 -15.68 15.47 14.59
CA ASN A 503 -14.48 14.77 15.06
C ASN A 503 -14.10 15.07 16.53
N PRO A 504 -15.05 14.92 17.46
CA PRO A 504 -14.88 15.38 18.84
C PRO A 504 -13.82 14.59 19.61
N GLY A 505 -13.29 15.21 20.66
CA GLY A 505 -12.34 14.59 21.60
C GLY A 505 -10.90 14.53 21.08
N LYS A 506 -10.53 15.28 20.01
CA LYS A 506 -9.18 15.22 19.42
C LYS A 506 -8.37 16.51 19.56
N LEU A 507 -8.59 17.52 18.73
CA LEU A 507 -7.76 18.73 18.75
C LEU A 507 -8.09 19.67 19.91
N TYR A 508 -9.31 20.19 19.88
CA TYR A 508 -9.85 21.12 20.85
C TYR A 508 -11.35 20.86 21.04
N ARG A 509 -11.87 21.25 22.19
CA ARG A 509 -13.31 21.24 22.51
C ARG A 509 -13.90 22.64 22.31
N PRO A 510 -15.21 22.79 22.13
CA PRO A 510 -15.87 24.08 22.18
C PRO A 510 -15.69 24.72 23.57
N SER A 511 -15.55 26.04 23.63
CA SER A 511 -15.44 26.79 24.89
C SER A 511 -16.61 26.46 25.86
N GLY A 512 -16.25 26.14 27.10
CA GLY A 512 -17.22 25.74 28.12
C GLY A 512 -17.73 24.29 28.02
N SER A 513 -17.25 23.49 27.08
CA SER A 513 -17.58 22.06 27.01
C SER A 513 -16.92 21.29 28.15
N GLU A 514 -17.70 20.42 28.81
CA GLU A 514 -17.19 19.52 29.85
C GLU A 514 -16.62 18.22 29.28
N ARG A 515 -16.74 17.97 27.96
CA ARG A 515 -16.18 16.78 27.32
C ARG A 515 -14.65 16.88 27.30
N PRO A 516 -13.91 15.93 27.92
CA PRO A 516 -12.48 15.95 27.85
C PRO A 516 -11.99 15.56 26.45
N LEU A 517 -10.76 15.94 26.08
CA LEU A 517 -10.06 15.33 24.96
C LEU A 517 -9.76 13.86 25.31
N THR A 518 -9.85 12.98 24.32
CA THR A 518 -9.57 11.55 24.50
C THR A 518 -8.07 11.35 24.67
N LYS A 519 -7.65 10.72 25.76
CA LYS A 519 -6.24 10.42 26.00
C LYS A 519 -5.74 9.27 25.13
N VAL A 520 -4.46 9.28 24.81
CA VAL A 520 -3.80 8.21 24.06
C VAL A 520 -3.97 6.83 24.73
N THR A 521 -4.12 6.81 26.07
CA THR A 521 -4.34 5.59 26.87
C THR A 521 -5.79 5.17 26.99
N GLU A 522 -6.75 6.02 26.63
CA GLU A 522 -8.19 5.75 26.73
C GLU A 522 -8.78 5.22 25.42
N ALA A 523 -8.15 5.53 24.29
CA ALA A 523 -8.58 5.03 23.00
C ALA A 523 -8.23 3.53 22.87
N PRO A 524 -9.19 2.64 22.59
CA PRO A 524 -8.96 1.21 22.52
C PRO A 524 -7.98 0.87 21.39
N THR A 525 -7.01 0.01 21.69
CA THR A 525 -6.00 -0.40 20.73
C THR A 525 -6.36 -1.71 20.01
N ARG A 526 -5.75 -1.93 18.83
CA ARG A 526 -5.83 -3.23 18.13
C ARG A 526 -5.24 -4.35 18.99
N GLY A 527 -4.18 -4.06 19.76
CA GLY A 527 -3.54 -5.04 20.65
C GLY A 527 -4.49 -5.56 21.72
N GLU A 528 -5.28 -4.66 22.34
CA GLU A 528 -6.32 -5.05 23.31
C GLU A 528 -7.34 -5.99 22.69
N ARG A 529 -7.86 -5.65 21.52
CA ARG A 529 -8.84 -6.49 20.81
C ARG A 529 -8.23 -7.86 20.43
N ASN A 530 -6.99 -7.86 19.94
CA ASN A 530 -6.30 -9.08 19.58
C ASN A 530 -6.04 -10.00 20.81
N ARG A 531 -5.86 -9.42 21.99
CA ARG A 531 -5.65 -10.18 23.25
C ARG A 531 -6.83 -11.07 23.60
N GLU A 532 -8.05 -10.66 23.26
CA GLU A 532 -9.27 -11.43 23.49
C GLU A 532 -9.31 -12.74 22.68
N ILE A 533 -8.52 -12.85 21.61
CA ILE A 533 -8.49 -14.01 20.72
C ILE A 533 -7.58 -15.10 21.31
N PRO A 534 -8.04 -16.37 21.38
CA PRO A 534 -7.23 -17.47 21.89
C PRO A 534 -5.86 -17.57 21.19
N VAL A 535 -4.80 -17.84 21.96
CA VAL A 535 -3.42 -17.86 21.46
C VAL A 535 -3.23 -18.82 20.28
N GLY A 536 -3.84 -20.02 20.32
CA GLY A 536 -3.77 -20.98 19.21
C GLY A 536 -4.39 -20.44 17.91
N ILE A 537 -5.49 -19.69 18.01
CA ILE A 537 -6.13 -19.03 16.85
C ILE A 537 -5.23 -17.92 16.31
N ARG A 538 -4.61 -17.11 17.20
CA ARG A 538 -3.66 -16.07 16.78
C ARG A 538 -2.46 -16.65 16.03
N HIS A 539 -1.95 -17.81 16.45
CA HIS A 539 -0.87 -18.51 15.73
C HIS A 539 -1.33 -19.09 14.38
N GLU A 540 -2.56 -19.59 14.30
CA GLU A 540 -3.10 -20.10 13.04
C GLU A 540 -3.34 -18.99 12.00
N PHE A 541 -3.67 -17.77 12.44
CA PHE A 541 -4.00 -16.62 11.58
C PHE A 541 -3.03 -15.45 11.79
N ASP A 542 -1.77 -15.73 12.13
CA ASP A 542 -0.73 -14.74 12.48
C ASP A 542 -0.58 -13.60 11.46
N ASP A 543 -0.63 -13.90 10.17
CA ASP A 543 -0.59 -12.90 9.10
C ASP A 543 -1.70 -11.85 9.20
N ALA A 544 -2.91 -12.20 9.66
CA ALA A 544 -3.99 -11.24 9.87
C ALA A 544 -3.66 -10.26 10.99
N PHE A 545 -2.94 -10.70 12.02
CA PHE A 545 -2.52 -9.90 13.16
C PHE A 545 -1.27 -9.06 12.86
N ALA A 546 -0.48 -9.46 11.87
CA ALA A 546 0.66 -8.70 11.39
C ALA A 546 0.25 -7.38 10.71
N CYS A 547 -0.97 -7.29 10.16
CA CYS A 547 -1.43 -6.08 9.48
C CYS A 547 -1.46 -4.87 10.42
N ASN A 548 -0.60 -3.88 10.14
CA ASN A 548 -0.48 -2.64 10.90
C ASN A 548 -1.31 -1.46 10.34
N GLY A 549 -2.09 -1.68 9.28
CA GLY A 549 -2.97 -0.67 8.69
C GLY A 549 -2.29 0.34 7.76
N ASN A 550 -1.02 0.14 7.36
CA ASN A 550 -0.26 1.09 6.52
C ASN A 550 -0.92 1.42 5.16
N GLY A 551 -1.85 0.61 4.69
CA GLY A 551 -2.65 0.86 3.48
C GLY A 551 -1.90 0.75 2.15
N VAL A 552 -0.67 0.20 2.10
CA VAL A 552 0.06 -0.05 0.84
C VAL A 552 -0.79 -0.85 -0.15
N CYS A 553 -1.62 -1.76 0.33
CA CYS A 553 -2.55 -2.54 -0.49
C CYS A 553 -3.76 -1.75 -1.04
N GLN A 554 -3.85 -0.44 -0.79
CA GLN A 554 -4.89 0.48 -1.26
C GLN A 554 -4.31 1.62 -2.09
N GLN A 555 -3.15 1.41 -2.69
CA GLN A 555 -2.51 2.37 -3.59
C GLN A 555 -3.35 2.62 -4.83
N HIS A 556 -3.24 3.83 -5.36
CA HIS A 556 -3.77 4.20 -6.65
C HIS A 556 -2.68 4.01 -7.70
N SER A 557 -2.76 2.93 -8.44
CA SER A 557 -1.93 2.70 -9.63
C SER A 557 -2.54 1.56 -10.45
N ALA A 558 -2.72 1.78 -11.75
CA ALA A 558 -3.18 0.74 -12.67
C ALA A 558 -2.10 -0.33 -12.90
N SER A 559 -0.83 0.01 -12.70
CA SER A 559 0.33 -0.86 -12.89
C SER A 559 0.67 -1.68 -11.65
N GLU A 560 0.23 -1.27 -10.47
CA GLU A 560 0.45 -2.02 -9.24
C GLU A 560 -0.25 -3.37 -9.28
N ILE A 561 0.49 -4.40 -8.86
CA ILE A 561 -0.05 -5.76 -8.83
C ILE A 561 -0.88 -5.99 -7.55
N MET A 562 -0.52 -5.38 -6.45
CA MET A 562 -1.23 -5.50 -5.18
C MET A 562 -2.19 -4.31 -4.98
N CYS A 563 -3.47 -4.50 -4.78
CA CYS A 563 -4.30 -5.70 -4.82
C CYS A 563 -5.31 -5.59 -5.97
N PRO A 564 -5.39 -6.55 -6.90
CA PRO A 564 -6.26 -6.41 -8.07
C PRO A 564 -7.73 -6.20 -7.73
N SER A 565 -8.25 -6.90 -6.70
CA SER A 565 -9.65 -6.72 -6.28
C SER A 565 -9.95 -5.28 -5.84
N TYR A 566 -9.02 -4.68 -5.08
CA TYR A 566 -9.13 -3.28 -4.66
C TYR A 566 -9.01 -2.33 -5.85
N THR A 567 -8.01 -2.52 -6.70
CA THR A 567 -7.79 -1.69 -7.90
C THR A 567 -9.04 -1.64 -8.80
N ALA A 568 -9.71 -2.80 -8.98
CA ALA A 568 -10.91 -2.88 -9.81
C ALA A 568 -12.16 -2.24 -9.20
N THR A 569 -12.23 -2.08 -7.87
CA THR A 569 -13.49 -1.73 -7.19
C THR A 569 -13.41 -0.48 -6.32
N GLY A 570 -12.21 -0.06 -5.91
CA GLY A 570 -12.02 0.97 -4.87
C GLY A 570 -12.60 0.59 -3.50
N ASP A 571 -13.05 -0.68 -3.32
CA ASP A 571 -13.66 -1.12 -2.07
C ASP A 571 -12.59 -1.54 -1.05
N PRO A 572 -12.42 -0.80 0.07
CA PRO A 572 -11.42 -1.14 1.07
C PRO A 572 -11.64 -2.53 1.70
N ALA A 573 -12.86 -3.05 1.72
CA ALA A 573 -13.15 -4.40 2.19
C ALA A 573 -12.47 -5.49 1.34
N LEU A 574 -12.22 -5.23 0.07
CA LEU A 574 -11.57 -6.15 -0.87
C LEU A 574 -10.04 -6.03 -0.89
N SER A 575 -9.47 -5.11 -0.11
CA SER A 575 -8.02 -5.01 0.08
C SER A 575 -7.50 -6.06 1.08
N PRO A 576 -6.20 -6.40 1.06
CA PRO A 576 -5.58 -7.21 2.09
C PRO A 576 -5.82 -6.71 3.52
N LYS A 577 -5.73 -5.37 3.75
CA LYS A 577 -6.06 -4.76 5.03
C LYS A 577 -7.51 -5.06 5.45
N GLY A 578 -8.48 -4.80 4.56
CA GLY A 578 -9.89 -5.04 4.86
C GLY A 578 -10.18 -6.51 5.18
N ARG A 579 -9.55 -7.44 4.45
CA ARG A 579 -9.66 -8.89 4.72
C ARG A 579 -9.05 -9.28 6.07
N ALA A 580 -7.92 -8.71 6.43
CA ALA A 580 -7.30 -8.91 7.74
C ALA A 580 -8.19 -8.36 8.88
N ASP A 581 -8.78 -7.17 8.70
CA ASP A 581 -9.69 -6.57 9.68
C ASP A 581 -10.95 -7.40 9.88
N LEU A 582 -11.55 -7.90 8.78
CA LEU A 582 -12.70 -8.80 8.83
C LEU A 582 -12.39 -10.09 9.58
N LEU A 583 -11.25 -10.72 9.27
CA LEU A 583 -10.81 -11.94 9.94
C LEU A 583 -10.56 -11.70 11.42
N ARG A 584 -9.88 -10.62 11.81
CA ARG A 584 -9.66 -10.28 13.23
C ARG A 584 -10.97 -10.09 13.98
N THR A 585 -11.93 -9.35 13.38
CA THR A 585 -13.26 -9.16 13.99
C THR A 585 -14.01 -10.47 14.15
N TYR A 586 -13.97 -11.35 13.16
CA TYR A 586 -14.59 -12.66 13.24
C TYR A 586 -13.97 -13.54 14.34
N LEU A 587 -12.62 -13.58 14.38
CA LEU A 587 -11.86 -14.41 15.32
C LEU A 587 -11.94 -13.93 16.77
N SER A 588 -12.25 -12.64 17.02
CA SER A 588 -12.44 -12.08 18.37
C SER A 588 -13.82 -12.36 18.98
N ARG A 589 -14.73 -12.94 18.21
CA ARG A 589 -16.11 -13.20 18.66
C ARG A 589 -16.30 -14.68 19.03
N PRO A 590 -17.22 -14.98 19.96
CA PRO A 590 -17.64 -16.36 20.20
C PRO A 590 -18.17 -16.99 18.90
N VAL A 591 -17.82 -18.25 18.68
CA VAL A 591 -18.36 -19.02 17.54
C VAL A 591 -19.87 -19.07 17.66
N GLN A 592 -20.57 -18.67 16.62
CA GLN A 592 -22.03 -18.71 16.50
C GLN A 592 -22.41 -19.54 15.28
N ASP A 593 -23.42 -20.38 15.41
CA ASP A 593 -24.01 -21.06 14.26
C ASP A 593 -24.67 -20.01 13.37
N ASP A 594 -24.51 -20.14 12.05
CA ASP A 594 -25.05 -19.21 11.03
C ASP A 594 -24.63 -17.73 11.25
N ASP A 595 -23.33 -17.45 11.54
CA ASP A 595 -22.82 -16.08 11.70
C ASP A 595 -22.78 -15.34 10.35
N PRO A 596 -23.61 -14.26 10.16
CA PRO A 596 -23.62 -13.51 8.92
C PRO A 596 -22.27 -12.89 8.54
N LEU A 597 -21.38 -12.67 9.53
CA LEU A 597 -20.04 -12.18 9.28
C LEU A 597 -19.17 -13.27 8.61
N ALA A 598 -19.31 -14.52 8.99
CA ALA A 598 -18.61 -15.63 8.33
C ALA A 598 -18.98 -15.74 6.85
N ASP A 599 -20.26 -15.61 6.52
CA ASP A 599 -20.75 -15.63 5.14
C ASP A 599 -20.22 -14.42 4.34
N ALA A 600 -20.25 -13.22 4.95
CA ALA A 600 -19.70 -12.02 4.33
C ALA A 600 -18.19 -12.14 4.07
N ILE A 601 -17.43 -12.76 4.97
CA ILE A 601 -16.00 -13.04 4.79
C ILE A 601 -15.80 -14.07 3.67
N ALA A 602 -16.61 -15.13 3.62
CA ALA A 602 -16.53 -16.13 2.56
C ALA A 602 -16.77 -15.51 1.17
N GLU A 603 -17.79 -14.65 1.04
CA GLU A 603 -18.05 -13.90 -0.19
C GLU A 603 -16.90 -12.97 -0.54
N ASN A 604 -16.38 -12.21 0.42
CA ASN A 604 -15.24 -11.31 0.26
C ASN A 604 -13.97 -12.05 -0.19
N LEU A 605 -13.63 -13.17 0.44
CA LEU A 605 -12.46 -13.98 0.11
C LEU A 605 -12.62 -14.69 -1.25
N ASN A 606 -13.82 -15.00 -1.72
CA ASN A 606 -14.06 -15.50 -3.08
C ASN A 606 -13.67 -14.46 -4.15
N GLN A 607 -13.71 -13.17 -3.84
CA GLN A 607 -13.24 -12.09 -4.71
C GLN A 607 -11.72 -11.85 -4.63
N CYS A 608 -10.97 -12.67 -3.88
CA CYS A 608 -9.50 -12.64 -3.86
C CYS A 608 -8.94 -13.50 -5.00
N LEU A 609 -8.13 -12.90 -5.88
CA LEU A 609 -7.48 -13.58 -7.01
C LEU A 609 -6.37 -14.57 -6.58
N SER A 610 -5.98 -14.58 -5.33
CA SER A 610 -4.90 -15.42 -4.78
C SER A 610 -3.56 -15.28 -5.53
N CYS A 611 -3.23 -14.05 -5.96
CA CYS A 611 -2.00 -13.73 -6.70
C CYS A 611 -0.75 -13.64 -5.81
N ALA A 612 -0.89 -13.70 -4.50
CA ALA A 612 0.18 -13.60 -3.49
C ALA A 612 1.00 -12.28 -3.51
N ALA A 613 0.64 -11.28 -4.32
CA ALA A 613 1.35 -10.00 -4.34
C ALA A 613 1.36 -9.28 -2.97
N CYS A 614 0.39 -9.57 -2.10
CA CYS A 614 0.37 -9.06 -0.73
C CYS A 614 1.40 -9.73 0.19
N ALA A 615 1.89 -10.92 -0.13
CA ALA A 615 2.91 -11.59 0.68
C ALA A 615 4.30 -10.95 0.52
N THR A 616 4.60 -10.37 -0.64
CA THR A 616 5.89 -9.75 -0.95
C THR A 616 5.85 -8.22 -1.00
N GLY A 617 4.77 -7.64 -1.54
CA GLY A 617 4.63 -6.18 -1.64
C GLY A 617 4.18 -5.49 -0.35
N CYS A 618 3.72 -6.24 0.67
CA CYS A 618 3.35 -5.67 1.96
C CYS A 618 4.58 -5.62 2.89
N PRO A 619 4.91 -4.45 3.47
CA PRO A 619 6.06 -4.35 4.37
C PRO A 619 6.00 -5.26 5.62
N VAL A 620 4.80 -5.73 5.97
CA VAL A 620 4.56 -6.68 7.08
C VAL A 620 4.09 -8.04 6.59
N GLU A 621 4.27 -8.34 5.31
CA GLU A 621 4.16 -9.66 4.66
C GLU A 621 2.83 -10.39 4.88
N VAL A 622 1.69 -9.66 4.84
CA VAL A 622 0.35 -10.26 5.04
C VAL A 622 -0.02 -11.18 3.87
N ASN A 623 -0.05 -12.49 4.11
CA ASN A 623 -0.37 -13.50 3.08
C ASN A 623 -1.87 -13.83 3.04
N ILE A 624 -2.66 -13.05 2.31
CA ILE A 624 -4.11 -13.28 2.18
C ILE A 624 -4.48 -14.62 1.52
N PRO A 625 -3.78 -15.11 0.48
CA PRO A 625 -4.02 -16.46 -0.06
C PRO A 625 -3.97 -17.58 0.99
N GLU A 626 -2.99 -17.55 1.88
CA GLU A 626 -2.86 -18.52 2.97
C GLU A 626 -3.98 -18.34 4.01
N LEU A 627 -4.27 -17.11 4.43
CA LEU A 627 -5.39 -16.81 5.32
C LEU A 627 -6.74 -17.26 4.73
N LYS A 628 -6.95 -17.06 3.44
CA LYS A 628 -8.12 -17.57 2.70
C LYS A 628 -8.22 -19.09 2.79
N SER A 629 -7.12 -19.80 2.59
CA SER A 629 -7.05 -21.26 2.67
C SER A 629 -7.41 -21.75 4.08
N ARG A 630 -6.86 -21.11 5.12
CA ARG A 630 -7.12 -21.43 6.54
C ARG A 630 -8.58 -21.13 6.92
N PHE A 631 -9.11 -19.98 6.54
CA PHE A 631 -10.50 -19.61 6.78
C PHE A 631 -11.48 -20.61 6.13
N PHE A 632 -11.31 -20.90 4.83
CA PHE A 632 -12.20 -21.84 4.15
C PHE A 632 -12.09 -23.27 4.67
N ALA A 633 -10.93 -23.68 5.20
CA ALA A 633 -10.81 -24.97 5.86
C ALA A 633 -11.75 -25.06 7.06
N ARG A 634 -11.80 -24.03 7.91
CA ARG A 634 -12.71 -23.93 9.07
C ARG A 634 -14.16 -23.71 8.65
N TYR A 635 -14.42 -22.75 7.79
CA TYR A 635 -15.77 -22.39 7.36
C TYR A 635 -16.55 -23.58 6.80
N TYR A 636 -15.89 -24.41 5.99
CA TYR A 636 -16.52 -25.60 5.43
C TYR A 636 -16.51 -26.85 6.36
N GLU A 637 -16.14 -26.73 7.61
CA GLU A 637 -16.43 -27.75 8.63
C GLU A 637 -17.93 -27.75 8.97
N ASP A 638 -18.52 -26.56 9.06
CA ASP A 638 -19.94 -26.36 9.44
C ASP A 638 -20.82 -26.00 8.24
N HIS A 639 -20.26 -25.50 7.16
CA HIS A 639 -20.98 -25.08 5.96
C HIS A 639 -20.80 -26.05 4.78
N SER A 640 -21.85 -26.16 3.96
CA SER A 640 -21.81 -26.99 2.76
C SER A 640 -20.90 -26.43 1.70
N ARG A 641 -19.87 -27.16 1.30
CA ARG A 641 -18.97 -26.77 0.21
C ARG A 641 -19.69 -26.76 -1.13
N PRO A 642 -19.55 -25.69 -1.97
CA PRO A 642 -20.15 -25.62 -3.28
C PRO A 642 -19.83 -26.83 -4.16
N ARG A 643 -20.81 -27.31 -4.93
CA ARG A 643 -20.61 -28.44 -5.86
C ARG A 643 -19.51 -28.17 -6.89
N ALA A 644 -19.41 -26.91 -7.32
CA ALA A 644 -18.34 -26.45 -8.19
C ALA A 644 -16.95 -26.73 -7.60
N HIS A 645 -16.72 -26.45 -6.31
CA HIS A 645 -15.44 -26.69 -5.66
C HIS A 645 -15.07 -28.18 -5.66
N ARG A 646 -16.05 -29.08 -5.47
CA ARG A 646 -15.82 -30.54 -5.51
C ARG A 646 -15.44 -31.06 -6.89
N LEU A 647 -15.99 -30.46 -7.94
CA LEU A 647 -15.68 -30.85 -9.31
C LEU A 647 -14.36 -30.26 -9.77
N LEU A 648 -14.16 -28.95 -9.54
CA LEU A 648 -12.97 -28.24 -9.96
C LEU A 648 -11.69 -28.71 -9.25
N SER A 649 -11.81 -29.19 -8.00
CA SER A 649 -10.68 -29.83 -7.30
C SER A 649 -10.19 -31.12 -7.98
N ARG A 650 -10.96 -31.67 -8.90
CA ARG A 650 -10.58 -32.84 -9.72
C ARG A 650 -10.26 -32.48 -11.17
N PHE A 651 -10.29 -31.17 -11.51
CA PHE A 651 -10.12 -30.69 -12.89
C PHE A 651 -8.78 -31.17 -13.49
N GLU A 652 -7.68 -31.02 -12.76
CA GLU A 652 -6.36 -31.45 -13.22
C GLU A 652 -6.34 -32.97 -13.55
N THR A 653 -6.90 -33.80 -12.68
CA THR A 653 -7.01 -35.25 -12.89
C THR A 653 -7.96 -35.58 -14.04
N LEU A 654 -9.13 -34.92 -14.12
CA LEU A 654 -10.11 -35.14 -15.18
C LEU A 654 -9.58 -34.70 -16.55
N ALA A 655 -8.83 -33.61 -16.62
CA ALA A 655 -8.20 -33.13 -17.84
C ALA A 655 -7.17 -34.15 -18.41
N THR A 656 -6.53 -34.97 -17.56
CA THR A 656 -5.63 -36.04 -18.01
C THR A 656 -6.36 -37.23 -18.61
N LEU A 657 -7.63 -37.44 -18.25
CA LEU A 657 -8.47 -38.53 -18.77
C LEU A 657 -9.26 -38.15 -20.02
N ALA A 658 -9.46 -36.84 -20.27
CA ALA A 658 -10.26 -36.31 -21.37
C ALA A 658 -9.78 -36.69 -22.81
N PRO A 659 -8.49 -36.89 -23.11
CA PRO A 659 -8.02 -37.25 -24.46
C PRO A 659 -8.57 -38.58 -25.01
N LYS A 660 -9.09 -39.45 -24.14
CA LYS A 660 -9.68 -40.75 -24.57
C LYS A 660 -11.07 -40.61 -25.16
N SER A 661 -11.75 -39.44 -25.04
CA SER A 661 -13.06 -39.20 -25.61
C SER A 661 -13.34 -37.68 -25.81
N PRO A 662 -12.80 -37.08 -26.90
CA PRO A 662 -12.93 -35.62 -27.16
C PRO A 662 -14.41 -35.17 -27.28
N THR A 663 -15.28 -36.02 -27.78
CA THR A 663 -16.72 -35.74 -27.99
C THR A 663 -17.48 -35.61 -26.66
N LEU A 664 -17.15 -36.42 -25.68
CA LEU A 664 -17.75 -36.35 -24.31
C LEU A 664 -17.30 -35.09 -23.56
N ALA A 665 -16.06 -34.67 -23.72
CA ALA A 665 -15.55 -33.43 -23.13
C ALA A 665 -16.30 -32.19 -23.67
N ARG A 666 -16.59 -32.15 -24.98
CA ARG A 666 -17.25 -31.01 -25.64
C ARG A 666 -18.75 -30.87 -25.33
N TYR A 667 -19.48 -31.99 -25.17
CA TYR A 667 -20.91 -31.98 -24.83
C TYR A 667 -21.17 -31.91 -23.33
N GLY A 668 -20.25 -32.35 -22.47
CA GLY A 668 -20.39 -32.28 -21.01
C GLY A 668 -20.15 -30.88 -20.40
N THR A 669 -19.42 -30.01 -21.11
CA THR A 669 -19.03 -28.70 -20.56
C THR A 669 -20.14 -27.64 -20.67
N LYS A 670 -21.00 -27.64 -21.68
CA LYS A 670 -22.02 -26.59 -21.85
C LYS A 670 -23.12 -26.54 -20.79
N PRO A 671 -23.80 -27.63 -20.40
CA PRO A 671 -24.76 -27.59 -19.29
C PRO A 671 -24.10 -27.49 -17.94
N ALA A 672 -22.84 -27.94 -17.77
CA ALA A 672 -22.12 -27.85 -16.53
C ALA A 672 -21.70 -26.37 -16.20
N ARG A 673 -21.52 -25.53 -17.21
CA ARG A 673 -21.13 -24.12 -17.03
C ARG A 673 -22.14 -23.35 -16.17
N SER A 674 -23.43 -23.36 -16.55
CA SER A 674 -24.47 -22.61 -15.84
C SER A 674 -24.74 -23.17 -14.44
N THR A 675 -24.66 -24.50 -14.25
CA THR A 675 -24.88 -25.15 -12.94
C THR A 675 -23.68 -24.98 -11.99
N LEU A 676 -22.51 -24.65 -12.54
CA LEU A 676 -21.29 -24.39 -11.75
C LEU A 676 -21.02 -22.88 -11.57
N GLY A 677 -21.87 -21.97 -12.08
CA GLY A 677 -21.63 -20.54 -12.00
C GLY A 677 -20.44 -20.08 -12.84
N LEU A 678 -20.12 -20.78 -13.94
CA LEU A 678 -19.00 -20.46 -14.82
C LEU A 678 -19.50 -19.92 -16.17
N VAL A 679 -18.82 -18.91 -16.70
CA VAL A 679 -19.11 -18.36 -18.04
C VAL A 679 -18.49 -19.22 -19.13
N ASP A 680 -17.30 -19.78 -18.89
CA ASP A 680 -16.59 -20.66 -19.81
C ASP A 680 -15.64 -21.58 -19.02
N LEU A 681 -15.09 -22.57 -19.70
CA LEU A 681 -14.02 -23.44 -19.21
C LEU A 681 -13.04 -23.68 -20.35
N PRO A 682 -11.72 -23.69 -20.08
CA PRO A 682 -10.73 -24.07 -21.09
C PRO A 682 -11.00 -25.51 -21.58
N GLU A 683 -10.94 -25.71 -22.90
CA GLU A 683 -11.16 -27.03 -23.49
C GLU A 683 -9.81 -27.76 -23.57
N PRO A 684 -9.68 -28.93 -22.93
CA PRO A 684 -8.47 -29.75 -23.08
C PRO A 684 -8.28 -30.17 -24.54
N LYS A 685 -7.10 -29.93 -25.08
CA LYS A 685 -6.71 -30.36 -26.43
C LYS A 685 -6.22 -31.81 -26.37
N ALA A 686 -6.61 -32.61 -27.37
CA ALA A 686 -5.99 -33.90 -27.56
C ALA A 686 -4.50 -33.66 -27.83
N SER A 687 -3.61 -34.24 -27.02
CA SER A 687 -2.19 -34.24 -27.35
C SER A 687 -2.00 -35.08 -28.62
N THR A 688 -2.00 -34.43 -29.78
CA THR A 688 -1.70 -35.05 -31.08
C THR A 688 -0.18 -35.16 -31.28
N VAL A 689 0.58 -34.63 -30.38
CA VAL A 689 2.04 -34.67 -30.40
C VAL A 689 2.47 -35.93 -29.67
N ALA A 690 2.83 -36.97 -30.43
CA ALA A 690 3.75 -37.97 -29.92
C ALA A 690 5.04 -37.20 -29.60
N LEU A 691 5.24 -36.85 -28.34
CA LEU A 691 6.53 -36.37 -27.89
C LEU A 691 7.49 -37.55 -28.02
N ASP A 692 8.43 -37.46 -28.97
CA ASP A 692 9.54 -38.42 -29.09
C ASP A 692 10.55 -38.13 -27.94
N VAL A 693 10.00 -38.01 -26.72
CA VAL A 693 10.75 -37.64 -25.51
C VAL A 693 10.67 -38.76 -24.50
N THR A 694 11.77 -39.07 -23.92
CA THR A 694 11.88 -40.09 -22.89
C THR A 694 11.12 -39.68 -21.63
N GLU A 695 10.22 -40.53 -21.17
CA GLU A 695 9.55 -40.34 -19.88
C GLU A 695 10.52 -40.68 -18.73
N PHE A 696 10.63 -39.76 -17.76
CA PHE A 696 11.44 -39.98 -16.57
C PHE A 696 10.78 -40.97 -15.62
N HIS A 697 11.53 -42.06 -15.34
CA HIS A 697 11.12 -43.06 -14.36
C HIS A 697 12.30 -43.40 -13.46
N HIS A 698 12.31 -42.93 -12.23
CA HIS A 698 13.39 -43.10 -11.26
C HIS A 698 13.94 -44.53 -11.18
N ARG A 699 13.09 -45.55 -11.27
CA ARG A 699 13.50 -46.98 -11.18
C ARG A 699 13.76 -47.64 -12.54
N LYS A 700 13.17 -47.14 -13.62
CA LYS A 700 13.22 -47.78 -14.95
C LYS A 700 14.14 -47.06 -15.92
N ASN A 701 14.21 -45.74 -15.82
CA ASN A 701 15.00 -44.89 -16.70
C ASN A 701 15.42 -43.62 -15.91
N PRO A 702 16.39 -43.72 -14.96
CA PRO A 702 16.82 -42.61 -14.12
C PRO A 702 17.74 -41.61 -14.85
N GLY A 703 18.17 -41.86 -16.08
CA GLY A 703 19.04 -40.93 -16.79
C GLY A 703 20.19 -41.64 -17.53
N PRO A 704 21.22 -40.89 -17.99
CA PRO A 704 21.52 -39.49 -17.58
C PRO A 704 20.68 -38.46 -18.31
N PHE A 705 19.99 -37.62 -17.57
CA PHE A 705 19.28 -36.42 -18.07
C PHE A 705 19.87 -35.18 -17.40
N ASP A 706 19.97 -34.09 -18.15
CA ASP A 706 20.39 -32.80 -17.62
C ASP A 706 19.19 -32.09 -17.03
N VAL A 707 18.04 -32.15 -17.72
CA VAL A 707 16.77 -31.47 -17.34
C VAL A 707 15.61 -32.46 -17.39
N VAL A 708 14.74 -32.35 -16.37
CA VAL A 708 13.46 -33.05 -16.36
C VAL A 708 12.33 -32.01 -16.27
N VAL A 709 11.54 -31.87 -17.32
CA VAL A 709 10.39 -30.97 -17.40
C VAL A 709 9.26 -31.52 -16.55
N LEU A 710 8.72 -30.67 -15.65
CA LEU A 710 7.54 -30.95 -14.83
C LEU A 710 6.28 -30.58 -15.63
N PRO A 711 5.46 -31.54 -16.08
CA PRO A 711 4.23 -31.23 -16.80
C PRO A 711 3.16 -30.72 -15.84
N ASP A 712 2.52 -29.63 -16.18
CA ASP A 712 1.31 -29.09 -15.51
C ASP A 712 0.08 -29.23 -16.42
N VAL A 713 -1.12 -28.90 -15.89
CA VAL A 713 -2.36 -29.02 -16.66
C VAL A 713 -2.39 -28.07 -17.84
N PHE A 714 -1.75 -26.89 -17.74
CA PHE A 714 -1.76 -25.87 -18.78
C PHE A 714 -0.94 -26.32 -19.98
N THR A 715 0.34 -26.62 -19.74
CA THR A 715 1.28 -27.01 -20.80
C THR A 715 1.08 -28.45 -21.30
N ALA A 716 0.59 -29.37 -20.45
CA ALA A 716 0.37 -30.75 -20.86
C ALA A 716 -0.98 -31.00 -21.56
N ARG A 717 -2.03 -30.15 -21.29
CA ARG A 717 -3.40 -30.43 -21.73
C ARG A 717 -4.11 -29.28 -22.41
N LEU A 718 -3.80 -28.04 -22.07
CA LEU A 718 -4.48 -26.88 -22.64
C LEU A 718 -3.68 -26.24 -23.79
N GLU A 719 -2.35 -26.20 -23.66
CA GLU A 719 -1.40 -25.69 -24.68
C GLU A 719 -0.22 -26.64 -24.87
N PRO A 720 -0.43 -27.89 -25.34
CA PRO A 720 0.63 -28.90 -25.45
C PRO A 720 1.79 -28.51 -26.39
N ASP A 721 1.52 -27.61 -27.35
CA ASP A 721 2.57 -27.08 -28.23
C ASP A 721 3.61 -26.27 -27.48
N THR A 722 3.23 -25.54 -26.41
CA THR A 722 4.19 -24.79 -25.58
C THR A 722 5.20 -25.72 -24.92
N MET A 723 4.77 -26.86 -24.39
CA MET A 723 5.66 -27.87 -23.81
C MET A 723 6.56 -28.50 -24.89
N ARG A 724 6.01 -28.83 -26.07
CA ARG A 724 6.77 -29.36 -27.19
C ARG A 724 7.91 -28.42 -27.61
N VAL A 725 7.58 -27.15 -27.82
CA VAL A 725 8.56 -26.12 -28.22
C VAL A 725 9.62 -25.94 -27.13
N ALA A 726 9.23 -25.86 -25.87
CA ALA A 726 10.18 -25.73 -24.75
C ALA A 726 11.19 -26.89 -24.75
N ILE A 727 10.72 -28.14 -24.93
CA ILE A 727 11.60 -29.32 -25.01
C ILE A 727 12.53 -29.25 -26.23
N GLN A 728 12.02 -28.80 -27.38
CA GLN A 728 12.84 -28.66 -28.61
C GLN A 728 13.94 -27.61 -28.42
N VAL A 729 13.61 -26.47 -27.82
CA VAL A 729 14.59 -25.40 -27.51
C VAL A 729 15.67 -25.93 -26.56
N LEU A 730 15.27 -26.54 -25.43
CA LEU A 730 16.23 -27.11 -24.47
C LEU A 730 17.13 -28.20 -25.13
N SER A 731 16.57 -29.04 -26.01
CA SER A 731 17.33 -30.07 -26.73
C SER A 731 18.33 -29.45 -27.73
N ARG A 732 17.96 -28.36 -28.40
CA ARG A 732 18.88 -27.60 -29.29
C ARG A 732 20.07 -26.98 -28.55
N LEU A 733 19.88 -26.62 -27.28
CA LEU A 733 20.96 -26.19 -26.39
C LEU A 733 21.86 -27.35 -25.93
N GLY A 734 21.69 -28.56 -26.50
CA GLY A 734 22.52 -29.75 -26.19
C GLY A 734 22.12 -30.45 -24.88
N LEU A 735 21.05 -30.03 -24.23
CA LEU A 735 20.58 -30.64 -23.00
C LEU A 735 19.82 -31.94 -23.25
N LYS A 736 20.09 -32.98 -22.47
CA LYS A 736 19.31 -34.22 -22.45
C LYS A 736 18.05 -34.06 -21.64
N VAL A 737 16.92 -33.90 -22.33
CA VAL A 737 15.63 -33.59 -21.73
C VAL A 737 14.77 -34.83 -21.54
N ALA A 738 14.16 -34.98 -20.38
CA ALA A 738 13.09 -35.92 -20.10
C ALA A 738 11.84 -35.18 -19.60
N VAL A 739 10.69 -35.85 -19.61
CA VAL A 739 9.44 -35.35 -19.07
C VAL A 739 9.03 -36.20 -17.86
N ALA A 740 8.73 -35.56 -16.74
CA ALA A 740 8.24 -36.26 -15.56
C ALA A 740 6.79 -36.78 -15.74
N PRO A 741 6.38 -37.80 -14.98
CA PRO A 741 4.97 -38.18 -14.93
C PRO A 741 4.13 -37.02 -14.36
N PHE A 742 2.92 -36.85 -14.89
CA PHE A 742 2.00 -35.81 -14.42
C PHE A 742 1.54 -36.08 -12.99
N VAL A 743 1.73 -35.10 -12.12
CA VAL A 743 1.27 -35.08 -10.74
C VAL A 743 0.41 -33.81 -10.53
N PRO A 744 -0.84 -33.93 -10.02
CA PRO A 744 -1.66 -32.75 -9.76
C PRO A 744 -1.01 -31.75 -8.82
N SER A 745 -1.15 -30.48 -9.13
CA SER A 745 -0.54 -29.39 -8.33
C SER A 745 -1.25 -29.14 -6.99
N GLY A 746 -2.55 -29.39 -6.94
CA GLY A 746 -3.38 -29.11 -5.76
C GLY A 746 -3.65 -27.62 -5.50
N LYS A 747 -3.24 -26.69 -6.41
CA LYS A 747 -3.45 -25.25 -6.20
C LYS A 747 -4.92 -24.91 -5.96
N PHE A 748 -5.84 -25.52 -6.67
CA PHE A 748 -7.26 -25.34 -6.46
C PHE A 748 -7.72 -25.79 -5.07
N ASP A 749 -7.18 -26.90 -4.57
CA ASP A 749 -7.46 -27.40 -3.23
C ASP A 749 -6.95 -26.42 -2.16
N HIS A 750 -5.77 -25.81 -2.38
CA HIS A 750 -5.23 -24.76 -1.53
C HIS A 750 -6.16 -23.55 -1.43
N VAL A 751 -6.48 -22.91 -2.56
CA VAL A 751 -7.28 -21.66 -2.55
C VAL A 751 -8.73 -21.85 -2.10
N THR A 752 -9.24 -23.07 -2.07
CA THR A 752 -10.58 -23.42 -1.58
C THR A 752 -10.60 -24.07 -0.19
N GLY A 753 -9.45 -24.07 0.51
CA GLY A 753 -9.36 -24.58 1.89
C GLY A 753 -9.46 -26.11 2.03
N GLN A 754 -9.15 -26.88 0.98
CA GLN A 754 -9.06 -28.34 1.06
C GLN A 754 -7.66 -28.80 1.49
N ARG A 755 -7.20 -28.30 2.64
CA ARG A 755 -5.80 -28.40 3.11
C ARG A 755 -5.27 -29.85 3.17
N LYS A 756 -6.09 -30.83 3.54
CA LYS A 756 -5.68 -32.26 3.57
C LYS A 756 -5.34 -32.78 2.17
N ARG A 757 -6.08 -32.37 1.14
CA ARG A 757 -5.81 -32.74 -0.26
C ARG A 757 -4.58 -32.00 -0.79
N PHE A 758 -4.48 -30.73 -0.46
CA PHE A 758 -3.28 -29.94 -0.80
C PHE A 758 -2.02 -30.54 -0.19
N ALA A 759 -2.03 -30.90 1.10
CA ALA A 759 -0.92 -31.59 1.76
C ALA A 759 -0.53 -32.92 1.06
N SER A 760 -1.50 -33.65 0.52
CA SER A 760 -1.23 -34.86 -0.26
C SER A 760 -0.55 -34.53 -1.61
N ALA A 761 -0.98 -33.45 -2.28
CA ALA A 761 -0.34 -33.00 -3.51
C ALA A 761 1.11 -32.53 -3.24
N VAL A 762 1.33 -31.72 -2.20
CA VAL A 762 2.66 -31.25 -1.78
C VAL A 762 3.62 -32.42 -1.58
N ARG A 763 3.21 -33.43 -0.78
CA ARG A 763 4.03 -34.64 -0.57
C ARG A 763 4.31 -35.43 -1.85
N SER A 764 3.36 -35.46 -2.78
CA SER A 764 3.55 -36.18 -4.06
C SER A 764 4.53 -35.44 -4.98
N GLN A 765 4.42 -34.10 -5.01
CA GLN A 765 5.35 -33.25 -5.73
C GLN A 765 6.76 -33.28 -5.13
N ALA A 766 6.87 -33.24 -3.78
CA ALA A 766 8.16 -33.36 -3.09
C ALA A 766 8.90 -34.65 -3.48
N LYS A 767 8.21 -35.81 -3.42
CA LYS A 767 8.78 -37.09 -3.82
C LYS A 767 9.24 -37.13 -5.27
N LEU A 768 8.48 -36.48 -6.17
CA LEU A 768 8.86 -36.39 -7.58
C LEU A 768 10.12 -35.55 -7.74
N VAL A 769 10.16 -34.34 -7.14
CA VAL A 769 11.32 -33.46 -7.20
C VAL A 769 12.56 -34.14 -6.57
N GLU A 770 12.45 -34.76 -5.41
CA GLU A 770 13.53 -35.51 -4.77
C GLU A 770 14.07 -36.64 -5.65
N SER A 771 13.16 -37.34 -6.37
CA SER A 771 13.57 -38.42 -7.26
C SER A 771 14.36 -37.90 -8.47
N ILE A 772 14.02 -36.73 -8.99
CA ILE A 772 14.72 -36.09 -10.11
C ILE A 772 16.10 -35.58 -9.65
N LEU A 773 16.16 -34.89 -8.52
CA LEU A 773 17.41 -34.40 -7.94
C LEU A 773 18.37 -35.54 -7.59
N SER A 774 17.83 -36.65 -7.03
CA SER A 774 18.63 -37.83 -6.73
C SER A 774 19.19 -38.55 -7.96
N ALA A 775 18.57 -38.36 -9.12
CA ALA A 775 19.09 -38.84 -10.41
C ALA A 775 20.12 -37.90 -11.05
N GLY A 776 20.45 -36.78 -10.38
CA GLY A 776 21.39 -35.75 -10.83
C GLY A 776 20.85 -34.87 -11.96
N ALA A 777 19.53 -34.80 -12.14
CA ALA A 777 18.87 -33.95 -13.11
C ALA A 777 18.21 -32.71 -12.46
N THR A 778 18.07 -31.66 -13.24
CA THR A 778 17.41 -30.41 -12.80
C THR A 778 15.91 -30.42 -13.13
N PRO A 779 15.00 -30.32 -12.13
CA PRO A 779 13.57 -30.19 -12.39
C PRO A 779 13.24 -28.78 -12.89
N VAL A 780 12.50 -28.67 -14.00
CA VAL A 780 12.15 -27.41 -14.66
C VAL A 780 10.65 -27.30 -14.87
N ALA A 781 10.06 -26.17 -14.46
CA ALA A 781 8.68 -25.80 -14.75
C ALA A 781 8.62 -24.76 -15.88
N ILE A 782 7.70 -24.94 -16.83
CA ILE A 782 7.52 -24.03 -17.98
C ILE A 782 6.62 -22.86 -17.59
N GLU A 783 5.48 -23.17 -16.98
CA GLU A 783 4.47 -22.18 -16.63
C GLU A 783 4.85 -21.45 -15.34
N PRO A 784 4.86 -20.09 -15.31
CA PRO A 784 5.24 -19.33 -14.11
C PRO A 784 4.42 -19.72 -12.87
N ALA A 785 3.11 -19.94 -13.04
CA ALA A 785 2.25 -20.35 -11.93
C ALA A 785 2.68 -21.69 -11.32
N THR A 786 3.22 -22.61 -12.11
CA THR A 786 3.74 -23.89 -11.62
C THR A 786 5.11 -23.73 -10.96
N ALA A 787 6.01 -22.97 -11.56
CA ALA A 787 7.32 -22.67 -10.96
C ALA A 787 7.16 -22.03 -9.58
N LEU A 788 6.24 -21.08 -9.45
CA LEU A 788 5.96 -20.35 -8.19
C LEU A 788 5.28 -21.23 -7.12
N LEU A 789 4.53 -22.26 -7.50
CA LEU A 789 4.07 -23.27 -6.53
C LEU A 789 5.25 -23.92 -5.82
N HIS A 790 6.27 -24.33 -6.57
CA HIS A 790 7.45 -25.01 -6.05
C HIS A 790 8.39 -24.10 -5.26
N SER A 791 8.51 -22.83 -5.65
CA SER A 791 9.40 -21.86 -4.99
C SER A 791 8.75 -21.08 -3.85
N HIS A 792 7.40 -20.98 -3.78
CA HIS A 792 6.69 -20.16 -2.82
C HIS A 792 5.62 -20.94 -2.05
N ASP A 793 4.54 -21.45 -2.72
CA ASP A 793 3.39 -21.98 -2.00
C ASP A 793 3.69 -23.29 -1.23
N TYR A 794 4.43 -24.21 -1.84
CA TYR A 794 4.78 -25.49 -1.18
C TYR A 794 5.75 -25.29 -0.01
N PRO A 795 6.85 -24.49 -0.14
CA PRO A 795 7.72 -24.18 1.00
C PRO A 795 7.01 -23.40 2.12
N THR A 796 6.07 -22.52 1.79
CA THR A 796 5.22 -21.84 2.79
C THR A 796 4.33 -22.82 3.56
N PHE A 797 3.84 -23.85 2.89
CA PHE A 797 2.98 -24.88 3.51
C PHE A 797 3.79 -25.95 4.26
N ASP A 798 4.94 -26.37 3.74
CA ASP A 798 5.85 -27.36 4.29
C ASP A 798 7.31 -26.88 4.13
N THR A 799 7.90 -26.44 5.21
CA THR A 799 9.27 -25.88 5.24
C THR A 799 10.35 -26.88 4.85
N GLN A 800 10.04 -28.18 4.79
CA GLN A 800 10.95 -29.23 4.34
C GLN A 800 10.83 -29.54 2.84
N TYR A 801 9.99 -28.80 2.12
CA TYR A 801 9.80 -29.00 0.69
C TYR A 801 11.11 -28.73 -0.09
N PRO A 802 11.53 -29.60 -1.03
CA PRO A 802 12.74 -29.39 -1.85
C PRO A 802 12.46 -28.29 -2.90
N ALA A 803 12.77 -27.04 -2.59
CA ALA A 803 12.44 -25.88 -3.41
C ALA A 803 13.38 -25.67 -4.63
N GLN A 804 14.08 -26.70 -5.13
CA GLN A 804 15.09 -26.62 -6.20
C GLN A 804 14.48 -26.86 -7.59
N VAL A 805 13.32 -26.28 -7.88
CA VAL A 805 12.70 -26.32 -9.21
C VAL A 805 12.99 -25.01 -9.93
N LEU A 806 13.65 -25.08 -11.09
CA LEU A 806 13.94 -23.91 -11.90
C LEU A 806 12.73 -23.54 -12.78
N HIS A 807 12.59 -22.26 -13.06
CA HIS A 807 11.70 -21.77 -14.11
C HIS A 807 12.42 -21.92 -15.47
N LEU A 808 11.68 -22.21 -16.55
CA LEU A 808 12.24 -22.36 -17.88
C LEU A 808 13.21 -21.23 -18.26
N VAL A 809 12.84 -19.98 -17.94
CA VAL A 809 13.66 -18.81 -18.27
C VAL A 809 15.01 -18.82 -17.56
N ASP A 810 15.13 -19.42 -16.37
CA ASP A 810 16.41 -19.52 -15.66
C ASP A 810 17.40 -20.35 -16.46
N VAL A 811 16.94 -21.51 -16.97
CA VAL A 811 17.76 -22.40 -17.81
C VAL A 811 18.11 -21.74 -19.14
N LEU A 812 17.17 -21.04 -19.77
CA LEU A 812 17.44 -20.32 -21.02
C LEU A 812 18.45 -19.20 -20.83
N HIS A 813 18.35 -18.49 -19.73
CA HIS A 813 19.26 -17.40 -19.39
C HIS A 813 20.70 -17.88 -19.10
N GLU A 814 20.87 -19.07 -18.52
CA GLU A 814 22.18 -19.68 -18.31
C GLU A 814 22.85 -20.06 -19.65
N HIS A 815 22.11 -20.09 -20.78
CA HIS A 815 22.58 -20.48 -22.12
C HIS A 815 22.48 -19.33 -23.14
N LEU A 816 22.54 -18.06 -22.68
CA LEU A 816 22.40 -16.87 -23.56
C LEU A 816 23.39 -16.89 -24.75
N ASP A 817 24.64 -17.28 -24.53
CA ASP A 817 25.65 -17.32 -25.56
C ASP A 817 25.23 -18.26 -26.70
N GLN A 818 24.74 -19.45 -26.37
CA GLN A 818 24.27 -20.44 -27.34
C GLN A 818 22.99 -19.98 -28.07
N LEU A 819 22.09 -19.32 -27.38
CA LEU A 819 20.86 -18.73 -27.95
C LEU A 819 21.20 -17.63 -28.97
N SER A 820 22.19 -16.80 -28.66
CA SER A 820 22.63 -15.69 -29.53
C SER A 820 23.22 -16.14 -30.86
N GLU A 821 23.71 -17.40 -30.97
CA GLU A 821 24.18 -18.00 -32.20
C GLU A 821 23.06 -18.26 -33.23
N HIS A 822 21.80 -18.23 -32.79
CA HIS A 822 20.61 -18.49 -33.57
C HIS A 822 19.60 -17.32 -33.53
N PRO A 823 19.92 -16.18 -34.17
CA PRO A 823 19.07 -15.00 -34.11
C PRO A 823 17.75 -15.22 -34.87
N ALA A 824 16.62 -15.15 -34.16
CA ALA A 824 15.29 -15.35 -34.68
C ALA A 824 14.58 -14.00 -34.99
N GLY A 825 14.87 -12.95 -34.20
CA GLY A 825 14.09 -11.73 -34.15
C GLY A 825 14.32 -10.72 -35.26
N GLN A 826 15.51 -10.73 -35.92
CA GLN A 826 15.89 -9.79 -36.98
C GLN A 826 15.59 -8.32 -36.70
N GLY A 827 15.68 -7.87 -35.43
CA GLY A 827 15.36 -6.50 -35.00
C GLY A 827 13.86 -6.20 -34.86
N GLN A 828 12.98 -7.20 -34.87
CA GLN A 828 11.56 -6.96 -34.65
C GLN A 828 11.26 -6.55 -33.22
N GLU A 829 10.31 -5.63 -33.06
CA GLU A 829 9.79 -5.25 -31.76
C GLU A 829 8.89 -6.35 -31.19
N VAL A 830 9.06 -6.68 -29.92
CA VAL A 830 8.25 -7.63 -29.17
C VAL A 830 7.79 -7.02 -27.86
N THR A 831 6.52 -7.20 -27.54
CA THR A 831 5.94 -6.73 -26.26
C THR A 831 5.77 -7.91 -25.32
N LEU A 832 6.54 -7.92 -24.22
CA LEU A 832 6.51 -8.98 -23.21
C LEU A 832 5.49 -8.65 -22.11
N LEU A 833 4.41 -9.41 -22.02
CA LEU A 833 3.34 -9.29 -21.03
C LEU A 833 3.61 -10.29 -19.88
N GLY A 834 4.26 -9.79 -18.82
CA GLY A 834 4.63 -10.61 -17.67
C GLY A 834 3.43 -11.04 -16.83
N HIS A 835 3.42 -12.31 -16.38
CA HIS A 835 2.40 -12.82 -15.46
C HIS A 835 2.44 -12.09 -14.11
N CYS A 836 1.28 -11.65 -13.61
CA CYS A 836 1.22 -10.81 -12.40
C CYS A 836 1.85 -11.45 -11.16
N THR A 837 1.66 -12.75 -10.94
CA THR A 837 2.27 -13.48 -9.82
C THR A 837 3.79 -13.61 -10.00
N GLU A 838 4.28 -13.79 -11.23
CA GLU A 838 5.70 -13.79 -11.55
C GLU A 838 6.35 -12.44 -11.27
N ARG A 839 5.73 -11.36 -11.73
CA ARG A 839 6.18 -9.99 -11.45
C ARG A 839 6.18 -9.66 -9.94
N ALA A 840 5.24 -10.24 -9.17
CA ALA A 840 5.14 -10.02 -7.73
C ALA A 840 6.17 -10.82 -6.92
N LEU A 841 6.39 -12.09 -7.26
CA LEU A 841 7.20 -13.03 -6.47
C LEU A 841 8.62 -13.23 -7.01
N ARG A 842 8.83 -13.02 -8.33
CA ARG A 842 10.11 -13.20 -9.03
C ARG A 842 10.26 -12.18 -10.16
N PRO A 843 10.34 -10.88 -9.86
CA PRO A 843 10.46 -9.83 -10.90
C PRO A 843 11.69 -10.04 -11.82
N GLU A 844 12.76 -10.65 -11.32
CA GLU A 844 13.94 -11.00 -12.09
C GLU A 844 13.66 -11.95 -13.27
N SER A 845 12.58 -12.74 -13.20
CA SER A 845 12.18 -13.61 -14.34
C SER A 845 11.82 -12.81 -15.59
N ILE A 846 11.19 -11.64 -15.41
CA ILE A 846 10.80 -10.76 -16.52
C ILE A 846 12.04 -10.13 -17.15
N GLN A 847 13.00 -9.72 -16.33
CA GLN A 847 14.28 -9.21 -16.82
C GLN A 847 15.03 -10.30 -17.63
N LYS A 848 15.11 -11.53 -17.09
CA LYS A 848 15.72 -12.66 -17.80
C LYS A 848 15.05 -12.96 -19.14
N TRP A 849 13.69 -12.93 -19.20
CA TRP A 849 12.97 -13.07 -20.47
C TRP A 849 13.32 -11.95 -21.44
N THR A 850 13.46 -10.72 -20.98
CA THR A 850 13.89 -9.59 -21.81
C THR A 850 15.28 -9.81 -22.38
N GLU A 851 16.22 -10.26 -21.55
CA GLU A 851 17.60 -10.56 -21.96
C GLU A 851 17.65 -11.72 -22.96
N VAL A 852 16.88 -12.80 -22.74
CA VAL A 852 16.76 -13.94 -23.66
C VAL A 852 16.20 -13.50 -25.03
N LEU A 853 15.12 -12.71 -25.05
CA LEU A 853 14.53 -12.24 -26.31
C LEU A 853 15.45 -11.29 -27.06
N ASN A 854 16.14 -10.40 -26.34
CA ASN A 854 17.13 -9.50 -26.94
C ASN A 854 18.35 -10.29 -27.51
N ALA A 855 18.83 -11.32 -26.81
CA ALA A 855 19.94 -12.16 -27.27
C ALA A 855 19.62 -12.88 -28.59
N VAL A 856 18.36 -13.27 -28.81
CA VAL A 856 17.95 -13.87 -30.10
C VAL A 856 17.50 -12.84 -31.15
N GLY A 857 17.79 -11.56 -30.93
CA GLY A 857 17.69 -10.49 -31.93
C GLY A 857 16.33 -9.78 -31.99
N TYR A 858 15.47 -9.90 -30.99
CA TYR A 858 14.29 -9.03 -30.83
C TYR A 858 14.63 -7.74 -30.10
N HIS A 859 13.79 -6.71 -30.24
CA HIS A 859 13.75 -5.54 -29.35
C HIS A 859 12.61 -5.69 -28.36
N CYS A 860 12.91 -6.21 -27.16
CA CYS A 860 11.90 -6.53 -26.17
C CYS A 860 11.54 -5.31 -25.33
N THR A 861 10.25 -4.99 -25.29
CA THR A 861 9.68 -3.96 -24.40
C THR A 861 8.74 -4.61 -23.39
N VAL A 862 8.74 -4.11 -22.15
CA VAL A 862 7.91 -4.61 -21.07
C VAL A 862 7.00 -3.46 -20.59
N PRO A 863 5.70 -3.48 -20.92
CA PRO A 863 4.79 -2.45 -20.43
C PRO A 863 4.52 -2.61 -18.94
N ASP A 864 4.33 -1.50 -18.27
CA ASP A 864 3.95 -1.50 -16.86
C ASP A 864 2.44 -1.79 -16.72
N LEU A 865 2.12 -3.01 -16.29
CA LEU A 865 0.76 -3.54 -16.27
C LEU A 865 0.40 -4.09 -14.89
N GLY A 866 -0.86 -3.89 -14.47
CA GLY A 866 -1.44 -4.60 -13.34
C GLY A 866 -1.80 -6.07 -13.69
N CYS A 867 -2.81 -6.60 -13.01
CA CYS A 867 -3.30 -7.97 -13.25
C CYS A 867 -4.24 -8.02 -14.47
N CYS A 868 -4.16 -9.09 -15.26
CA CYS A 868 -5.07 -9.34 -16.39
C CYS A 868 -6.52 -9.69 -15.97
N GLY A 869 -6.76 -10.06 -14.70
CA GLY A 869 -8.08 -10.40 -14.18
C GLY A 869 -8.51 -11.85 -14.33
N MET A 870 -7.68 -12.77 -14.84
CA MET A 870 -8.05 -14.19 -14.99
C MET A 870 -7.79 -15.03 -13.75
N ALA A 871 -6.55 -15.09 -13.26
CA ALA A 871 -6.11 -15.81 -12.06
C ALA A 871 -6.74 -17.22 -11.89
N GLY A 872 -6.31 -18.16 -12.67
CA GLY A 872 -6.85 -19.53 -12.67
C GLY A 872 -8.33 -19.57 -13.05
N ILE A 873 -9.22 -20.00 -12.15
CA ILE A 873 -10.66 -20.07 -12.42
C ILE A 873 -11.40 -18.77 -12.09
N PHE A 874 -10.79 -17.80 -11.43
CA PHE A 874 -11.44 -16.58 -10.95
C PHE A 874 -12.16 -15.85 -12.10
N GLY A 875 -11.46 -15.58 -13.20
CA GLY A 875 -12.04 -14.97 -14.39
C GLY A 875 -13.06 -15.82 -15.14
N HIS A 876 -13.15 -17.12 -14.84
CA HIS A 876 -14.18 -18.00 -15.39
C HIS A 876 -15.48 -17.99 -14.57
N GLN A 877 -15.45 -17.49 -13.32
CA GLN A 877 -16.63 -17.41 -12.44
C GLN A 877 -17.54 -16.25 -12.85
N LEU A 878 -18.86 -16.51 -12.91
CA LEU A 878 -19.86 -15.52 -13.29
C LEU A 878 -19.87 -14.32 -12.33
N GLU A 879 -19.72 -14.56 -11.04
CA GLU A 879 -19.73 -13.56 -9.98
C GLU A 879 -18.54 -12.58 -10.05
N ASN A 880 -17.42 -12.99 -10.67
CA ASN A 880 -16.18 -12.22 -10.74
C ASN A 880 -15.99 -11.48 -12.09
N GLN A 881 -16.97 -11.54 -13.01
CA GLN A 881 -16.82 -10.99 -14.36
C GLN A 881 -16.58 -9.48 -14.37
N THR A 882 -17.25 -8.75 -13.50
CA THR A 882 -17.07 -7.29 -13.40
C THR A 882 -15.64 -6.95 -13.05
N ILE A 883 -15.09 -7.55 -11.97
CA ILE A 883 -13.70 -7.32 -11.53
C ILE A 883 -12.73 -7.75 -12.64
N SER A 884 -12.93 -8.94 -13.21
CA SER A 884 -12.09 -9.49 -14.26
C SER A 884 -12.02 -8.59 -15.50
N ARG A 885 -13.14 -8.05 -15.95
CA ARG A 885 -13.23 -7.15 -17.11
C ARG A 885 -12.64 -5.77 -16.80
N THR A 886 -12.89 -5.22 -15.61
CA THR A 886 -12.33 -3.92 -15.21
C THR A 886 -10.81 -3.98 -15.21
N LEU A 887 -10.21 -5.06 -14.68
CA LEU A 887 -8.76 -5.26 -14.68
C LEU A 887 -8.18 -5.38 -16.09
N TRP A 888 -8.87 -6.09 -16.99
CA TRP A 888 -8.45 -6.18 -18.37
C TRP A 888 -8.43 -4.82 -19.06
N ASN A 889 -9.49 -4.06 -18.91
CA ASN A 889 -9.63 -2.74 -19.54
C ASN A 889 -8.66 -1.69 -18.97
N ALA A 890 -8.13 -1.90 -17.77
CA ALA A 890 -7.23 -0.95 -17.12
C ALA A 890 -5.82 -0.85 -17.77
N GLY A 891 -5.47 -1.76 -18.71
CA GLY A 891 -4.16 -1.69 -19.39
C GLY A 891 -3.89 -2.87 -20.32
N TRP A 892 -4.41 -4.05 -20.02
CA TRP A 892 -4.14 -5.26 -20.81
C TRP A 892 -4.73 -5.23 -22.22
N ASP A 893 -5.89 -4.61 -22.42
CA ASP A 893 -6.51 -4.49 -23.72
C ASP A 893 -5.61 -3.76 -24.73
N GLY A 894 -5.06 -2.61 -24.35
CA GLY A 894 -4.11 -1.87 -25.19
C GLY A 894 -2.76 -2.59 -25.38
N ALA A 895 -2.25 -3.20 -24.31
CA ALA A 895 -0.96 -3.93 -24.37
C ALA A 895 -1.02 -5.19 -25.24
N ALA A 896 -2.15 -5.91 -25.25
CA ALA A 896 -2.35 -7.08 -26.10
C ALA A 896 -2.49 -6.74 -27.60
N GLN A 897 -2.61 -5.48 -27.97
CA GLN A 897 -2.69 -4.97 -29.34
C GLN A 897 -1.36 -4.40 -29.84
N GLN A 898 -0.32 -4.34 -29.00
CA GLN A 898 1.02 -3.88 -29.36
C GLN A 898 1.70 -4.86 -30.36
N PRO A 899 2.82 -4.45 -31.01
CA PRO A 899 3.54 -5.33 -31.90
C PRO A 899 3.97 -6.64 -31.24
N LEU A 900 3.73 -7.76 -31.92
CA LEU A 900 4.14 -9.11 -31.52
C LEU A 900 4.02 -9.37 -30.02
N PRO A 901 2.80 -9.30 -29.42
CA PRO A 901 2.65 -9.49 -27.99
C PRO A 901 2.91 -10.95 -27.63
N VAL A 902 3.68 -11.20 -26.57
CA VAL A 902 3.89 -12.51 -25.96
C VAL A 902 3.56 -12.45 -24.48
N ALA A 903 2.99 -13.53 -23.92
CA ALA A 903 2.60 -13.56 -22.52
C ALA A 903 3.14 -14.79 -21.80
N THR A 904 3.84 -14.60 -20.67
CA THR A 904 4.47 -15.68 -19.92
C THR A 904 3.46 -16.63 -19.30
N GLY A 905 2.33 -16.14 -18.77
CA GLY A 905 1.36 -16.94 -18.03
C GLY A 905 0.16 -17.40 -18.85
N TYR A 906 -0.24 -18.65 -18.68
CA TYR A 906 -1.45 -19.23 -19.31
C TYR A 906 -2.72 -18.42 -18.98
N SER A 907 -2.90 -18.00 -17.73
CA SER A 907 -4.06 -17.20 -17.32
C SER A 907 -4.18 -15.91 -18.15
N CYS A 908 -3.06 -15.26 -18.44
CA CYS A 908 -3.02 -14.04 -19.26
C CYS A 908 -3.39 -14.33 -20.73
N ARG A 909 -2.84 -15.42 -21.29
CA ARG A 909 -3.17 -15.88 -22.64
C ARG A 909 -4.65 -16.27 -22.77
N SER A 910 -5.20 -16.96 -21.76
CA SER A 910 -6.63 -17.31 -21.69
C SER A 910 -7.53 -16.09 -21.61
N GLN A 911 -7.12 -15.05 -20.87
CA GLN A 911 -7.87 -13.78 -20.79
C GLN A 911 -7.85 -13.02 -22.12
N ALA A 912 -6.68 -12.95 -22.76
CA ALA A 912 -6.52 -12.36 -24.09
C ALA A 912 -7.40 -13.09 -25.12
N ALA A 913 -7.41 -14.42 -25.14
CA ALA A 913 -8.29 -15.21 -26.00
C ALA A 913 -9.78 -14.90 -25.82
N ARG A 914 -10.19 -14.41 -24.64
CA ARG A 914 -11.58 -14.03 -24.34
C ARG A 914 -11.90 -12.63 -24.82
N PHE A 915 -10.98 -11.67 -24.65
CA PHE A 915 -11.28 -10.24 -24.81
C PHE A 915 -10.59 -9.59 -26.00
N SER A 916 -9.56 -10.20 -26.59
CA SER A 916 -8.85 -9.67 -27.74
C SER A 916 -9.05 -10.52 -29.00
N TYR A 917 -8.72 -9.96 -30.18
CA TYR A 917 -8.81 -10.65 -31.47
C TYR A 917 -7.65 -11.63 -31.71
N SER A 918 -6.57 -11.53 -30.94
CA SER A 918 -5.39 -12.40 -31.01
C SER A 918 -5.00 -12.94 -29.65
N THR A 919 -4.57 -14.18 -29.58
CA THR A 919 -4.02 -14.76 -28.34
C THR A 919 -2.50 -14.65 -28.38
N PRO A 920 -1.86 -13.87 -27.48
CA PRO A 920 -0.39 -13.81 -27.40
C PRO A 920 0.18 -15.22 -27.17
N PRO A 921 1.20 -15.67 -27.90
CA PRO A 921 1.87 -16.95 -27.61
C PRO A 921 2.72 -16.84 -26.33
N HIS A 922 3.17 -17.98 -25.80
CA HIS A 922 4.21 -18.01 -24.79
C HIS A 922 5.56 -17.55 -25.41
N PRO A 923 6.43 -16.79 -24.72
CA PRO A 923 7.69 -16.29 -25.28
C PRO A 923 8.59 -17.37 -25.90
N VAL A 924 8.56 -18.59 -25.37
CA VAL A 924 9.34 -19.71 -25.88
C VAL A 924 9.07 -20.03 -27.37
N HIS A 925 7.88 -19.70 -27.90
CA HIS A 925 7.56 -19.89 -29.30
C HIS A 925 8.36 -19.00 -30.24
N LEU A 926 8.89 -17.88 -29.76
CA LEU A 926 9.77 -17.00 -30.52
C LEU A 926 11.21 -17.55 -30.64
N LEU A 927 11.52 -18.61 -29.89
CA LEU A 927 12.80 -19.30 -29.93
C LEU A 927 12.77 -20.56 -30.83
N ASP A 928 11.61 -20.92 -31.40
CA ASP A 928 11.39 -22.10 -32.27
C ASP A 928 11.70 -21.74 -33.72
N THR A 929 12.99 -21.67 -34.07
CA THR A 929 13.49 -21.34 -35.42
C THR A 929 14.15 -22.51 -36.08
#